data_6047de8e4f9c52078b433bffd831127e
#
_entry.id   6047de8e4f9c52078b433bffd831127e
#
_cell.length_a   1.000
_cell.length_b   1.000
_cell.length_c   1.000
_cell.angle_alpha   90.00
_cell.angle_beta   90.00
_cell.angle_gamma   90.00
#
_symmetry.space_group_name_H-M   'P 1'
#
loop_
_entity.id
_entity.type
_entity.pdbx_description
1 polymer ?
#
loop_
_entity_poly.entity_id
_entity_poly.type
_entity_poly.pdbx_seq_one_letter_code
_entity_poly.pdbx_strand_id
1 'polypeptide(L)'
;MNLFLVDSKKNINFVAPNFLRMLKRNLFLGISAIATSLTGNAQDYQWKEAQSGGYTYRYVTNDPTNARFYTLKNGLTVILSPTNKEPRVQCYVAVRAGSKTDPATNTGLAHYLEHLLFKGTDKYGSLDWAKEKVELDKIDALYEKYNKTKDPAQRKEIYKEIDRVSGIASKYAIANEYDKMMSAMGAQGTNAFTSFEQTVYTDDVPANALDKYIAVQAERFRNPVLRIFHTELEAVYEEKNRSLDNDGSLVLETLLANLFKKHNYGQQTTIGTVEHLKNPSLIEIRKYFNTYYVPNNMAVILSGDFNPDHAIAKIDKAFSYMKEKSVPEYTFAPEDAITSPVIKEVVGPDAESVTIAFRLPSNQDKDAALANLVGSILTNGKAGLIDLNLVKKQKLLKASAYSYLLVDHGLLYISASPSQGQSLEDVKKLVLNEIENLKKGNFDDDLIPSIVNNIKKHKIQQTESYGDRAYMLMDAFTGKLNWRDQVAYVNDLSKVTKKDIMDFANKYFGNNYVAVLKHKGERTDIEKIEKPTITPVETNADKQSAFVKMINQMPSTPVAPVFLDYNKDLQRSKLGKAEVYYVQNKENQLYRLNFRYKIGTLNDLKMGLAAQYIQFLGTDKKSAEQISKEFYKIASSFRVHTADEYTFVTIE
;
A
#
# COMPACT_ATOMS: atom_id res chain seq x y z
N MET A 1 1.37 22.37 34.40
CA MET A 1 -0.07 22.43 34.09
C MET A 1 -0.68 23.81 34.12
N ASN A 2 -0.07 24.77 34.81
CA ASN A 2 -0.53 26.18 34.81
C ASN A 2 0.07 27.07 33.71
N LEU A 3 0.95 26.58 32.86
CA LEU A 3 1.62 27.39 31.81
C LEU A 3 0.76 27.72 30.60
N PHE A 4 -0.25 26.91 30.31
CA PHE A 4 -1.20 27.23 29.23
C PHE A 4 -2.38 28.12 29.68
N LEU A 5 -2.57 28.30 30.97
CA LEU A 5 -3.71 29.01 31.54
C LEU A 5 -3.43 30.47 31.97
N VAL A 6 -2.18 30.84 32.17
CA VAL A 6 -1.85 32.16 32.75
C VAL A 6 -1.99 33.32 31.75
N ASP A 7 -1.71 33.11 30.46
CA ASP A 7 -1.88 34.14 29.44
C ASP A 7 -3.26 34.13 28.77
N SER A 8 -4.02 33.05 28.90
CA SER A 8 -5.33 32.90 28.29
C SER A 8 -6.43 33.71 29.01
N LYS A 9 -6.30 33.94 30.30
CA LYS A 9 -7.34 34.66 31.05
C LYS A 9 -7.47 36.14 30.69
N LYS A 10 -6.46 36.75 30.10
CA LYS A 10 -6.53 38.16 29.67
C LYS A 10 -6.92 38.41 28.21
N ASN A 11 -6.80 37.40 27.32
CA ASN A 11 -7.00 37.60 25.89
C ASN A 11 -8.09 36.72 25.23
N ILE A 12 -8.58 35.67 25.89
CA ILE A 12 -9.60 34.77 25.31
C ILE A 12 -11.03 35.23 25.52
N ASN A 13 -11.30 36.13 26.50
CA ASN A 13 -12.65 36.62 26.75
C ASN A 13 -13.20 37.56 25.68
N PHE A 14 -12.40 38.00 24.70
CA PHE A 14 -12.87 38.98 23.69
C PHE A 14 -13.22 38.37 22.31
N VAL A 15 -12.81 37.11 22.02
CA VAL A 15 -12.97 36.55 20.67
C VAL A 15 -14.09 35.50 20.59
N ALA A 16 -14.36 34.78 21.67
CA ALA A 16 -15.31 33.67 21.65
C ALA A 16 -16.79 34.02 21.38
N PRO A 17 -17.39 35.11 21.96
CA PRO A 17 -18.83 35.37 21.78
C PRO A 17 -19.20 35.84 20.37
N ASN A 18 -18.35 36.64 19.73
CA ASN A 18 -18.66 37.20 18.42
C ASN A 18 -18.36 36.26 17.27
N PHE A 19 -17.31 35.43 17.38
CA PHE A 19 -16.97 34.40 16.38
C PHE A 19 -18.02 33.27 16.38
N LEU A 20 -18.44 32.81 17.55
CA LEU A 20 -19.52 31.83 17.68
C LEU A 20 -20.89 32.39 17.23
N ARG A 21 -21.15 33.70 17.41
CA ARG A 21 -22.35 34.33 16.87
C ARG A 21 -22.31 34.47 15.35
N MET A 22 -21.17 34.79 14.76
CA MET A 22 -21.01 34.88 13.30
C MET A 22 -21.05 33.49 12.64
N LEU A 23 -20.42 32.49 13.24
CA LEU A 23 -20.53 31.11 12.82
C LEU A 23 -21.97 30.56 12.94
N LYS A 24 -22.65 30.81 14.06
CA LYS A 24 -24.06 30.42 14.22
C LYS A 24 -24.98 31.12 13.21
N ARG A 25 -24.77 32.39 12.88
CA ARG A 25 -25.62 33.10 11.92
C ARG A 25 -25.40 32.67 10.48
N ASN A 26 -24.17 32.41 10.09
CA ASN A 26 -23.85 31.91 8.74
C ASN A 26 -24.07 30.41 8.59
N LEU A 27 -23.92 29.63 9.67
CA LEU A 27 -24.25 28.18 9.67
C LEU A 27 -25.78 27.97 9.59
N PHE A 28 -26.59 28.80 10.30
CA PHE A 28 -28.06 28.69 10.24
C PHE A 28 -28.64 29.13 8.89
N LEU A 29 -28.04 30.11 8.22
CA LEU A 29 -28.44 30.53 6.88
C LEU A 29 -27.99 29.49 5.80
N GLY A 30 -26.89 28.80 6.01
CA GLY A 30 -26.44 27.68 5.17
C GLY A 30 -27.29 26.41 5.34
N ILE A 31 -27.71 26.11 6.57
CA ILE A 31 -28.52 24.93 6.87
C ILE A 31 -29.97 25.07 6.38
N SER A 32 -30.55 26.29 6.42
CA SER A 32 -31.92 26.51 5.90
C SER A 32 -31.99 26.49 4.37
N ALA A 33 -30.90 26.74 3.65
CA ALA A 33 -30.86 26.62 2.19
C ALA A 33 -30.57 25.19 1.70
N ILE A 34 -30.05 24.31 2.58
CA ILE A 34 -29.73 22.88 2.25
C ILE A 34 -30.93 21.95 2.53
N ALA A 35 -31.91 22.39 3.35
CA ALA A 35 -33.06 21.57 3.73
C ALA A 35 -34.13 21.38 2.61
N THR A 36 -34.00 22.06 1.47
CA THR A 36 -35.01 22.00 0.38
C THR A 36 -34.54 21.32 -0.90
N SER A 37 -33.40 20.62 -0.92
CA SER A 37 -32.94 19.87 -2.09
C SER A 37 -32.40 18.47 -1.78
N LEU A 38 -32.86 17.85 -0.67
CA LEU A 38 -32.57 16.44 -0.38
C LEU A 38 -33.70 15.50 -0.89
N THR A 39 -34.20 15.75 -2.09
CA THR A 39 -34.60 14.64 -2.95
C THR A 39 -33.32 14.16 -3.63
N GLY A 40 -32.51 13.41 -2.90
CA GLY A 40 -31.34 12.76 -3.46
C GLY A 40 -31.80 11.80 -4.54
N ASN A 41 -31.63 12.17 -5.80
CA ASN A 41 -31.55 11.17 -6.86
C ASN A 41 -30.49 10.19 -6.40
N ALA A 42 -30.87 8.92 -6.18
CA ALA A 42 -29.92 7.87 -5.87
C ALA A 42 -28.82 7.94 -6.93
N GLN A 43 -27.58 8.21 -6.52
CA GLN A 43 -26.46 8.26 -7.46
C GLN A 43 -26.39 6.91 -8.18
N ASP A 44 -26.57 6.94 -9.49
CA ASP A 44 -26.54 5.73 -10.30
C ASP A 44 -25.12 5.42 -10.74
N TYR A 45 -24.58 4.32 -10.25
CA TYR A 45 -23.24 3.83 -10.56
C TYR A 45 -23.34 2.69 -11.58
N GLN A 46 -23.16 3.00 -12.86
CA GLN A 46 -23.27 2.03 -13.94
C GLN A 46 -22.03 2.03 -14.82
N TRP A 47 -21.65 0.85 -15.28
CA TRP A 47 -20.72 0.73 -16.38
C TRP A 47 -21.34 1.25 -17.67
N LYS A 48 -20.62 2.12 -18.37
CA LYS A 48 -20.94 2.59 -19.71
C LYS A 48 -19.76 2.44 -20.64
N GLU A 49 -20.03 2.47 -21.93
CA GLU A 49 -19.01 2.46 -22.98
C GLU A 49 -19.00 3.79 -23.71
N ALA A 50 -17.82 4.18 -24.16
CA ALA A 50 -17.60 5.34 -25.01
C ALA A 50 -16.42 5.09 -25.95
N GLN A 51 -16.29 5.95 -26.97
CA GLN A 51 -15.19 5.90 -27.93
C GLN A 51 -14.46 7.25 -27.97
N SER A 52 -13.15 7.21 -28.03
CA SER A 52 -12.29 8.38 -28.23
C SER A 52 -10.98 7.94 -28.87
N GLY A 53 -10.40 8.77 -29.74
CA GLY A 53 -9.11 8.49 -30.41
C GLY A 53 -9.06 7.19 -31.22
N GLY A 54 -10.22 6.62 -31.60
CA GLY A 54 -10.30 5.34 -32.31
C GLY A 54 -10.34 4.11 -31.39
N TYR A 55 -10.40 4.31 -30.08
CA TYR A 55 -10.47 3.23 -29.07
C TYR A 55 -11.79 3.25 -28.32
N THR A 56 -12.34 2.07 -28.05
CA THR A 56 -13.49 1.88 -27.16
C THR A 56 -12.99 1.67 -25.74
N TYR A 57 -13.63 2.31 -24.77
CA TYR A 57 -13.35 2.15 -23.36
C TYR A 57 -14.62 2.07 -22.53
N ARG A 58 -14.51 1.44 -21.37
CA ARG A 58 -15.57 1.40 -20.36
C ARG A 58 -15.24 2.41 -19.26
N TYR A 59 -16.25 2.98 -18.66
CA TYR A 59 -16.14 3.86 -17.50
C TYR A 59 -17.35 3.69 -16.57
N VAL A 60 -17.22 4.10 -15.31
CA VAL A 60 -18.32 4.08 -14.34
C VAL A 60 -18.90 5.50 -14.23
N THR A 61 -20.23 5.62 -14.25
CA THR A 61 -20.89 6.90 -14.02
C THR A 61 -20.63 7.40 -12.61
N ASN A 62 -20.48 8.71 -12.45
CA ASN A 62 -20.16 9.35 -11.16
C ASN A 62 -18.83 8.90 -10.51
N ASP A 63 -17.91 8.35 -11.29
CA ASP A 63 -16.56 8.04 -10.84
C ASP A 63 -15.73 9.33 -10.70
N PRO A 64 -15.30 9.73 -9.48
CA PRO A 64 -14.51 10.94 -9.29
C PRO A 64 -13.09 10.85 -9.86
N THR A 65 -12.63 9.66 -10.22
CA THR A 65 -11.30 9.46 -10.83
C THR A 65 -11.32 9.68 -12.34
N ASN A 66 -12.48 9.73 -12.97
CA ASN A 66 -12.66 9.76 -14.43
C ASN A 66 -11.90 8.64 -15.16
N ALA A 67 -11.83 7.46 -14.53
CA ALA A 67 -11.05 6.34 -15.05
C ALA A 67 -11.65 5.76 -16.32
N ARG A 68 -10.81 5.53 -17.33
CA ARG A 68 -11.11 4.88 -18.60
C ARG A 68 -10.45 3.51 -18.64
N PHE A 69 -11.22 2.46 -18.85
CA PHE A 69 -10.77 1.07 -18.88
C PHE A 69 -10.79 0.55 -20.32
N TYR A 70 -9.61 0.27 -20.85
CA TYR A 70 -9.42 -0.27 -22.18
C TYR A 70 -8.97 -1.73 -22.09
N THR A 71 -9.39 -2.56 -23.04
CA THR A 71 -8.79 -3.87 -23.30
C THR A 71 -8.27 -3.86 -24.74
N LEU A 72 -6.97 -3.95 -24.91
CA LEU A 72 -6.31 -3.94 -26.22
C LEU A 72 -6.53 -5.27 -26.95
N LYS A 73 -6.29 -5.31 -28.27
CA LYS A 73 -6.48 -6.51 -29.10
C LYS A 73 -5.68 -7.73 -28.65
N ASN A 74 -4.56 -7.51 -27.97
CA ASN A 74 -3.71 -8.57 -27.42
C ASN A 74 -4.10 -8.96 -25.98
N GLY A 75 -5.22 -8.44 -25.45
CA GLY A 75 -5.70 -8.71 -24.10
C GLY A 75 -5.14 -7.80 -23.00
N LEU A 76 -4.18 -6.89 -23.30
CA LEU A 76 -3.62 -6.00 -22.29
C LEU A 76 -4.68 -5.02 -21.78
N THR A 77 -4.83 -4.95 -20.46
CA THR A 77 -5.66 -3.95 -19.81
C THR A 77 -4.89 -2.63 -19.71
N VAL A 78 -5.54 -1.51 -20.08
CA VAL A 78 -4.98 -0.17 -19.85
C VAL A 78 -6.02 0.65 -19.09
N ILE A 79 -5.61 1.24 -17.97
CA ILE A 79 -6.48 2.07 -17.13
C ILE A 79 -5.89 3.48 -17.05
N LEU A 80 -6.65 4.46 -17.51
CA LEU A 80 -6.22 5.85 -17.60
C LEU A 80 -7.10 6.75 -16.75
N SER A 81 -6.51 7.46 -15.78
CA SER A 81 -7.19 8.45 -14.94
C SER A 81 -6.54 9.83 -15.11
N PRO A 82 -6.95 10.62 -16.12
CA PRO A 82 -6.35 11.91 -16.40
C PRO A 82 -6.68 12.96 -15.33
N THR A 83 -5.70 13.76 -14.94
CA THR A 83 -5.84 14.93 -14.09
C THR A 83 -4.64 15.87 -14.29
N ASN A 84 -4.88 17.16 -14.40
CA ASN A 84 -3.86 18.17 -14.69
C ASN A 84 -3.44 19.01 -13.47
N LYS A 85 -3.61 18.47 -12.26
CA LYS A 85 -3.27 19.18 -11.02
C LYS A 85 -1.77 19.38 -10.86
N GLU A 86 -1.00 18.40 -11.27
CA GLU A 86 0.46 18.40 -11.23
C GLU A 86 0.98 17.91 -12.57
N PRO A 87 2.10 18.45 -13.09
CA PRO A 87 2.64 18.07 -14.39
C PRO A 87 3.41 16.74 -14.31
N ARG A 88 2.84 15.75 -13.67
CA ARG A 88 3.42 14.43 -13.44
C ARG A 88 2.41 13.32 -13.69
N VAL A 89 2.89 12.11 -13.84
CA VAL A 89 2.10 10.90 -14.07
C VAL A 89 2.60 9.79 -13.16
N GLN A 90 1.74 9.31 -12.27
CA GLN A 90 1.97 8.06 -11.56
C GLN A 90 1.67 6.90 -12.50
N CYS A 91 2.60 5.99 -12.61
CA CYS A 91 2.58 4.87 -13.53
C CYS A 91 2.72 3.56 -12.78
N TYR A 92 1.87 2.58 -13.10
CA TYR A 92 2.03 1.19 -12.67
C TYR A 92 2.00 0.26 -13.88
N VAL A 93 2.88 -0.74 -13.87
CA VAL A 93 2.71 -1.96 -14.66
C VAL A 93 2.47 -3.08 -13.68
N ALA A 94 1.24 -3.58 -13.65
CA ALA A 94 0.77 -4.56 -12.68
C ALA A 94 0.58 -5.93 -13.34
N VAL A 95 1.01 -6.98 -12.65
CA VAL A 95 0.85 -8.38 -13.08
C VAL A 95 0.08 -9.12 -11.99
N ARG A 96 -0.98 -9.84 -12.36
CA ARG A 96 -1.75 -10.72 -11.47
C ARG A 96 -1.00 -12.03 -11.21
N ALA A 97 0.20 -11.92 -10.66
CA ALA A 97 1.04 -13.03 -10.28
C ALA A 97 1.91 -12.60 -9.09
N GLY A 98 1.93 -13.42 -8.07
CA GLY A 98 2.68 -13.20 -6.85
C GLY A 98 3.03 -14.54 -6.20
N SER A 99 3.45 -14.51 -4.96
CA SER A 99 4.00 -15.70 -4.31
C SER A 99 3.01 -16.86 -4.14
N LYS A 100 1.69 -16.61 -4.19
CA LYS A 100 0.74 -17.73 -4.12
C LYS A 100 0.84 -18.66 -5.33
N THR A 101 1.32 -18.17 -6.48
CA THR A 101 1.50 -18.95 -7.71
C THR A 101 2.90 -19.52 -7.89
N ASP A 102 3.79 -19.30 -6.93
CA ASP A 102 5.09 -19.97 -6.92
C ASP A 102 4.90 -21.49 -6.82
N PRO A 103 5.66 -22.29 -7.58
CA PRO A 103 5.67 -23.74 -7.39
C PRO A 103 6.11 -24.13 -5.97
N ALA A 104 5.47 -25.14 -5.39
CA ALA A 104 5.80 -25.60 -4.04
C ALA A 104 7.27 -26.05 -3.89
N THR A 105 7.93 -26.40 -4.98
CA THR A 105 9.34 -26.81 -5.04
C THR A 105 10.32 -25.66 -5.24
N ASN A 106 9.82 -24.44 -5.55
CA ASN A 106 10.63 -23.26 -5.85
C ASN A 106 9.89 -21.99 -5.42
N THR A 107 9.77 -21.76 -4.12
CA THR A 107 9.12 -20.57 -3.58
C THR A 107 10.03 -19.33 -3.66
N GLY A 108 9.45 -18.15 -3.74
CA GLY A 108 10.16 -16.88 -3.87
C GLY A 108 10.45 -16.48 -5.31
N LEU A 109 9.95 -17.23 -6.32
CA LEU A 109 10.21 -16.93 -7.74
C LEU A 109 9.62 -15.58 -8.17
N ALA A 110 8.39 -15.29 -7.75
CA ALA A 110 7.74 -14.01 -8.07
C ALA A 110 8.57 -12.82 -7.59
N HIS A 111 9.02 -12.87 -6.34
CA HIS A 111 9.83 -11.81 -5.72
C HIS A 111 11.22 -11.70 -6.37
N TYR A 112 11.86 -12.84 -6.63
CA TYR A 112 13.17 -12.84 -7.26
C TYR A 112 13.12 -12.31 -8.71
N LEU A 113 12.09 -12.68 -9.47
CA LEU A 113 11.87 -12.15 -10.82
C LEU A 113 11.66 -10.63 -10.79
N GLU A 114 11.01 -10.09 -9.77
CA GLU A 114 10.86 -8.65 -9.59
C GLU A 114 12.22 -7.96 -9.61
N HIS A 115 13.19 -8.40 -8.81
CA HIS A 115 14.55 -7.87 -8.78
C HIS A 115 15.25 -7.95 -10.13
N LEU A 116 15.11 -9.08 -10.82
CA LEU A 116 15.80 -9.33 -12.08
C LEU A 116 15.29 -8.46 -13.24
N LEU A 117 14.03 -8.01 -13.18
CA LEU A 117 13.47 -7.15 -14.23
C LEU A 117 14.03 -5.71 -14.22
N PHE A 118 14.87 -5.35 -13.26
CA PHE A 118 15.67 -4.12 -13.26
C PHE A 118 17.02 -4.27 -13.98
N LYS A 119 17.42 -5.49 -14.37
CA LYS A 119 18.75 -5.77 -14.90
C LYS A 119 18.86 -5.59 -16.41
N GLY A 120 17.76 -5.23 -17.08
CA GLY A 120 17.72 -4.91 -18.50
C GLY A 120 17.31 -6.07 -19.40
N THR A 121 17.48 -5.86 -20.70
CA THR A 121 17.06 -6.77 -21.75
C THR A 121 18.22 -7.09 -22.69
N ASP A 122 17.96 -7.75 -23.80
CA ASP A 122 18.92 -7.91 -24.89
C ASP A 122 19.27 -6.61 -25.62
N LYS A 123 18.56 -5.47 -25.34
CA LYS A 123 18.84 -4.16 -25.96
C LYS A 123 19.47 -3.14 -25.02
N TYR A 124 19.26 -3.26 -23.73
CA TYR A 124 19.91 -2.42 -22.73
C TYR A 124 20.40 -3.23 -21.53
N GLY A 125 21.36 -2.71 -20.80
CA GLY A 125 22.06 -3.43 -19.73
C GLY A 125 23.24 -4.25 -20.23
N SER A 126 23.57 -4.17 -21.54
CA SER A 126 24.69 -4.90 -22.15
C SER A 126 25.48 -4.05 -23.13
N LEU A 127 26.80 -4.20 -23.14
CA LEU A 127 27.71 -3.65 -24.16
C LEU A 127 27.70 -4.49 -25.43
N ASP A 128 27.63 -5.82 -25.29
CA ASP A 128 27.67 -6.78 -26.39
C ASP A 128 26.83 -8.01 -26.00
N TRP A 129 25.55 -7.94 -26.34
CA TRP A 129 24.61 -9.00 -26.03
C TRP A 129 25.00 -10.37 -26.59
N ALA A 130 25.57 -10.40 -27.80
CA ALA A 130 25.93 -11.67 -28.42
C ALA A 130 27.01 -12.42 -27.63
N LYS A 131 27.99 -11.72 -27.09
CA LYS A 131 29.04 -12.30 -26.23
C LYS A 131 28.52 -12.58 -24.82
N GLU A 132 27.76 -11.66 -24.23
CA GLU A 132 27.18 -11.84 -22.91
C GLU A 132 26.31 -13.09 -22.84
N LYS A 133 25.45 -13.30 -23.85
CA LYS A 133 24.54 -14.44 -23.92
C LYS A 133 25.27 -15.78 -23.83
N VAL A 134 26.42 -15.92 -24.48
CA VAL A 134 27.20 -17.17 -24.43
C VAL A 134 27.62 -17.52 -23.00
N GLU A 135 27.99 -16.53 -22.21
CA GLU A 135 28.38 -16.75 -20.82
C GLU A 135 27.16 -16.96 -19.92
N LEU A 136 26.05 -16.27 -20.17
CA LEU A 136 24.80 -16.47 -19.44
C LEU A 136 24.21 -17.87 -19.67
N ASP A 137 24.28 -18.40 -20.90
CA ASP A 137 23.85 -19.79 -21.18
C ASP A 137 24.68 -20.82 -20.38
N LYS A 138 25.99 -20.57 -20.16
CA LYS A 138 26.84 -21.41 -19.30
C LYS A 138 26.43 -21.30 -17.83
N ILE A 139 26.12 -20.07 -17.36
CA ILE A 139 25.66 -19.83 -15.98
C ILE A 139 24.36 -20.58 -15.71
N ASP A 140 23.41 -20.55 -16.65
CA ASP A 140 22.17 -21.33 -16.56
C ASP A 140 22.44 -22.84 -16.36
N ALA A 141 23.28 -23.40 -17.22
CA ALA A 141 23.64 -24.82 -17.13
C ALA A 141 24.35 -25.16 -15.80
N LEU A 142 25.20 -24.28 -15.31
CA LEU A 142 25.89 -24.44 -14.02
C LEU A 142 24.95 -24.40 -12.83
N TYR A 143 23.96 -23.49 -12.81
CA TYR A 143 22.93 -23.45 -11.74
C TYR A 143 22.06 -24.71 -11.76
N GLU A 144 21.67 -25.21 -12.92
CA GLU A 144 20.93 -26.48 -13.01
C GLU A 144 21.77 -27.67 -12.52
N LYS A 145 23.06 -27.69 -12.80
CA LYS A 145 23.99 -28.68 -12.26
C LYS A 145 24.13 -28.56 -10.75
N TYR A 146 24.24 -27.30 -10.24
CA TYR A 146 24.32 -27.00 -8.83
C TYR A 146 23.09 -27.50 -8.06
N ASN A 147 21.89 -27.27 -8.59
CA ASN A 147 20.63 -27.71 -7.98
C ASN A 147 20.49 -29.24 -7.90
N LYS A 148 21.01 -29.97 -8.90
CA LYS A 148 20.98 -31.43 -8.94
C LYS A 148 22.05 -32.09 -8.08
N THR A 149 23.10 -31.37 -7.71
CA THR A 149 24.21 -31.84 -6.91
C THR A 149 23.91 -31.70 -5.43
N LYS A 150 23.99 -32.81 -4.67
CA LYS A 150 23.76 -32.84 -3.22
C LYS A 150 25.04 -32.80 -2.39
N ASP A 151 26.15 -33.28 -2.96
CA ASP A 151 27.44 -33.30 -2.27
C ASP A 151 27.99 -31.89 -2.04
N PRO A 152 28.27 -31.49 -0.79
CA PRO A 152 28.69 -30.12 -0.47
C PRO A 152 30.01 -29.71 -1.11
N ALA A 153 30.96 -30.62 -1.25
CA ALA A 153 32.26 -30.31 -1.84
C ALA A 153 32.14 -30.08 -3.34
N GLN A 154 31.36 -30.91 -4.05
CA GLN A 154 31.06 -30.71 -5.46
C GLN A 154 30.25 -29.42 -5.69
N ARG A 155 29.28 -29.10 -4.84
CA ARG A 155 28.53 -27.83 -4.91
C ARG A 155 29.45 -26.63 -4.81
N LYS A 156 30.41 -26.66 -3.89
CA LYS A 156 31.39 -25.59 -3.73
C LYS A 156 32.25 -25.40 -4.99
N GLU A 157 32.68 -26.49 -5.66
CA GLU A 157 33.44 -26.38 -6.92
C GLU A 157 32.56 -25.83 -8.06
N ILE A 158 31.31 -26.30 -8.17
CA ILE A 158 30.37 -25.74 -9.17
C ILE A 158 30.16 -24.26 -8.93
N TYR A 159 30.02 -23.84 -7.67
CA TYR A 159 29.81 -22.43 -7.35
C TYR A 159 31.01 -21.55 -7.69
N LYS A 160 32.23 -22.02 -7.48
CA LYS A 160 33.46 -21.35 -7.95
C LYS A 160 33.44 -21.13 -9.47
N GLU A 161 32.96 -22.14 -10.22
CA GLU A 161 32.85 -22.02 -11.67
C GLU A 161 31.73 -21.04 -12.06
N ILE A 162 30.58 -21.01 -11.33
CA ILE A 162 29.53 -19.97 -11.48
C ILE A 162 30.12 -18.59 -11.29
N ASP A 163 30.86 -18.36 -10.20
CA ASP A 163 31.51 -17.08 -9.89
C ASP A 163 32.48 -16.67 -11.00
N ARG A 164 33.33 -17.58 -11.46
CA ARG A 164 34.29 -17.32 -12.54
C ARG A 164 33.61 -16.93 -13.86
N VAL A 165 32.57 -17.66 -14.26
CA VAL A 165 31.84 -17.38 -15.51
C VAL A 165 31.03 -16.09 -15.37
N SER A 166 30.46 -15.84 -14.20
CA SER A 166 29.76 -14.58 -13.88
C SER A 166 30.69 -13.37 -13.99
N GLY A 167 31.94 -13.50 -13.55
CA GLY A 167 32.96 -12.45 -13.75
C GLY A 167 33.34 -12.22 -15.21
N ILE A 168 33.19 -13.22 -16.09
CA ILE A 168 33.36 -13.03 -17.54
C ILE A 168 32.14 -12.33 -18.14
N ALA A 169 30.93 -12.78 -17.79
CA ALA A 169 29.68 -12.20 -18.27
C ALA A 169 29.56 -10.71 -17.86
N SER A 170 29.97 -10.37 -16.65
CA SER A 170 29.87 -9.00 -16.11
C SER A 170 30.69 -7.97 -16.89
N LYS A 171 31.76 -8.38 -17.60
CA LYS A 171 32.53 -7.50 -18.48
C LYS A 171 31.70 -6.94 -19.64
N TYR A 172 30.62 -7.58 -19.97
CA TYR A 172 29.66 -7.12 -20.98
C TYR A 172 28.44 -6.43 -20.36
N ALA A 173 28.16 -6.61 -19.08
CA ALA A 173 27.00 -6.02 -18.41
C ALA A 173 27.20 -4.52 -18.15
N ILE A 174 26.12 -3.74 -18.28
CA ILE A 174 26.01 -2.35 -17.83
C ILE A 174 25.03 -2.34 -16.66
N ALA A 175 25.54 -2.21 -15.44
CA ALA A 175 24.69 -2.22 -14.27
C ALA A 175 23.87 -0.94 -14.12
N ASN A 176 22.67 -1.08 -13.56
CA ASN A 176 21.76 0.01 -13.18
C ASN A 176 21.38 0.95 -14.33
N GLU A 177 21.40 0.44 -15.58
CA GLU A 177 21.07 1.24 -16.75
C GLU A 177 19.59 1.66 -16.77
N TYR A 178 18.70 0.83 -16.20
CA TYR A 178 17.29 1.17 -15.99
C TYR A 178 17.15 2.40 -15.08
N ASP A 179 17.76 2.37 -13.89
CA ASP A 179 17.66 3.47 -12.92
C ASP A 179 18.23 4.78 -13.46
N LYS A 180 19.29 4.69 -14.27
CA LYS A 180 19.87 5.84 -14.95
C LYS A 180 18.92 6.44 -15.98
N MET A 181 18.26 5.61 -16.79
CA MET A 181 17.23 6.09 -17.73
C MET A 181 16.09 6.78 -16.99
N MET A 182 15.58 6.17 -15.92
CA MET A 182 14.49 6.73 -15.15
C MET A 182 14.89 8.04 -14.46
N SER A 183 16.05 8.09 -13.85
CA SER A 183 16.60 9.31 -13.23
C SER A 183 16.81 10.44 -14.27
N ALA A 184 17.33 10.11 -15.45
CA ALA A 184 17.53 11.08 -16.54
C ALA A 184 16.21 11.65 -17.09
N MET A 185 15.12 10.92 -16.99
CA MET A 185 13.76 11.38 -17.32
C MET A 185 13.12 12.22 -16.20
N GLY A 186 13.73 12.32 -15.02
CA GLY A 186 13.16 12.97 -13.85
C GLY A 186 12.13 12.11 -13.10
N ALA A 187 12.21 10.80 -13.24
CA ALA A 187 11.39 9.87 -12.48
C ALA A 187 11.69 9.95 -10.98
N GLN A 188 10.67 9.72 -10.18
CA GLN A 188 10.73 9.62 -8.73
C GLN A 188 10.03 8.33 -8.30
N GLY A 189 10.35 7.81 -7.11
CA GLY A 189 9.68 6.64 -6.56
C GLY A 189 9.79 5.37 -7.42
N THR A 190 10.81 5.29 -8.30
CA THR A 190 11.13 4.09 -9.07
C THR A 190 11.32 2.91 -8.12
N ASN A 191 10.42 1.94 -8.20
CA ASN A 191 10.42 0.78 -7.31
C ASN A 191 9.59 -0.37 -7.91
N ALA A 192 9.53 -1.49 -7.21
CA ALA A 192 8.58 -2.55 -7.44
C ALA A 192 8.21 -3.20 -6.11
N PHE A 193 7.16 -4.01 -6.11
CA PHE A 193 6.78 -4.80 -4.95
C PHE A 193 6.02 -6.06 -5.37
N THR A 194 6.23 -7.11 -4.59
CA THR A 194 5.55 -8.40 -4.74
C THR A 194 4.77 -8.74 -3.48
N SER A 195 3.57 -9.29 -3.67
CA SER A 195 2.75 -9.85 -2.60
C SER A 195 2.25 -11.25 -2.96
N PHE A 196 1.28 -11.77 -2.23
CA PHE A 196 0.66 -13.05 -2.58
C PHE A 196 0.02 -13.05 -3.98
N GLU A 197 -0.59 -11.91 -4.39
CA GLU A 197 -1.48 -11.82 -5.56
C GLU A 197 -0.85 -11.12 -6.76
N GLN A 198 0.20 -10.37 -6.54
CA GLN A 198 0.66 -9.39 -7.52
C GLN A 198 2.17 -9.17 -7.48
N THR A 199 2.69 -8.78 -8.66
CA THR A 199 3.98 -8.10 -8.80
C THR A 199 3.72 -6.80 -9.55
N VAL A 200 4.14 -5.67 -9.00
CA VAL A 200 3.83 -4.34 -9.52
C VAL A 200 5.10 -3.51 -9.63
N TYR A 201 5.28 -2.86 -10.77
CA TYR A 201 6.38 -1.94 -11.05
C TYR A 201 5.83 -0.52 -11.07
N THR A 202 6.47 0.39 -10.35
CA THR A 202 5.97 1.75 -10.11
C THR A 202 7.01 2.80 -10.43
N ASP A 203 6.56 3.88 -11.06
CA ASP A 203 7.35 5.06 -11.35
C ASP A 203 6.44 6.29 -11.35
N ASP A 204 6.93 7.41 -10.88
CA ASP A 204 6.31 8.72 -11.04
C ASP A 204 7.18 9.56 -11.98
N VAL A 205 6.68 9.90 -13.15
CA VAL A 205 7.44 10.58 -14.20
C VAL A 205 6.85 11.96 -14.50
N PRO A 206 7.68 12.94 -14.93
CA PRO A 206 7.16 14.19 -15.50
C PRO A 206 6.25 13.91 -16.71
N ALA A 207 5.18 14.67 -16.87
CA ALA A 207 4.20 14.51 -17.96
C ALA A 207 4.86 14.48 -19.36
N ASN A 208 5.90 15.30 -19.57
CA ASN A 208 6.64 15.37 -20.82
C ASN A 208 7.63 14.21 -21.05
N ALA A 209 7.80 13.32 -20.09
CA ALA A 209 8.61 12.12 -20.20
C ALA A 209 7.78 10.85 -20.47
N LEU A 210 6.44 10.94 -20.49
CA LEU A 210 5.56 9.78 -20.60
C LEU A 210 5.84 8.89 -21.81
N ASP A 211 6.10 9.48 -23.00
CA ASP A 211 6.42 8.71 -24.20
C ASP A 211 7.72 7.89 -24.06
N LYS A 212 8.73 8.47 -23.42
CA LYS A 212 9.98 7.77 -23.09
C LYS A 212 9.73 6.64 -22.10
N TYR A 213 8.96 6.91 -21.05
CA TYR A 213 8.56 5.91 -20.08
C TYR A 213 7.87 4.71 -20.73
N ILE A 214 6.84 4.95 -21.56
CA ILE A 214 6.11 3.89 -22.26
C ILE A 214 7.07 3.03 -23.11
N ALA A 215 8.02 3.66 -23.82
CA ALA A 215 9.00 2.95 -24.63
C ALA A 215 9.95 2.08 -23.77
N VAL A 216 10.38 2.58 -22.61
CA VAL A 216 11.24 1.83 -21.68
C VAL A 216 10.48 0.65 -21.06
N GLN A 217 9.24 0.86 -20.63
CA GLN A 217 8.45 -0.24 -20.04
C GLN A 217 8.11 -1.32 -21.07
N ALA A 218 7.75 -0.94 -22.30
CA ALA A 218 7.50 -1.92 -23.35
C ALA A 218 8.75 -2.76 -23.64
N GLU A 219 9.95 -2.18 -23.64
CA GLU A 219 11.18 -2.93 -23.79
C GLU A 219 11.50 -3.81 -22.58
N ARG A 220 11.27 -3.32 -21.34
CA ARG A 220 11.51 -4.05 -20.09
C ARG A 220 10.86 -5.43 -20.07
N PHE A 221 9.60 -5.52 -20.53
CA PHE A 221 8.81 -6.76 -20.51
C PHE A 221 8.93 -7.57 -21.81
N ARG A 222 9.69 -7.10 -22.80
CA ARG A 222 9.83 -7.80 -24.09
C ARG A 222 10.69 -9.04 -24.00
N ASN A 223 11.88 -8.90 -23.47
CA ASN A 223 12.85 -9.99 -23.35
C ASN A 223 13.82 -9.70 -22.19
N PRO A 224 13.39 -9.80 -20.93
CA PRO A 224 14.25 -9.55 -19.79
C PRO A 224 15.40 -10.57 -19.74
N VAL A 225 16.58 -10.08 -19.39
CA VAL A 225 17.79 -10.89 -19.27
C VAL A 225 18.19 -11.00 -17.82
N LEU A 226 18.32 -12.23 -17.32
CA LEU A 226 18.67 -12.56 -15.94
C LEU A 226 20.19 -12.40 -15.72
N ARG A 227 20.72 -11.18 -15.90
CA ARG A 227 22.15 -10.89 -15.73
C ARG A 227 22.49 -10.52 -14.29
N ILE A 228 23.77 -10.65 -13.93
CA ILE A 228 24.30 -10.35 -12.59
C ILE A 228 23.51 -11.12 -11.49
N PHE A 229 23.05 -12.31 -11.85
CA PHE A 229 22.13 -13.11 -11.04
C PHE A 229 22.68 -13.42 -9.64
N HIS A 230 23.95 -13.80 -9.53
CA HIS A 230 24.58 -14.17 -8.26
C HIS A 230 24.65 -12.99 -7.28
N THR A 231 24.83 -11.75 -7.76
CA THR A 231 24.82 -10.54 -6.91
C THR A 231 23.41 -10.23 -6.41
N GLU A 232 22.38 -10.42 -7.25
CA GLU A 232 20.99 -10.27 -6.82
C GLU A 232 20.56 -11.35 -5.84
N LEU A 233 21.05 -12.56 -6.01
CA LEU A 233 20.82 -13.66 -5.06
C LEU A 233 21.36 -13.29 -3.67
N GLU A 234 22.51 -12.63 -3.61
CA GLU A 234 23.07 -12.11 -2.37
C GLU A 234 22.17 -11.06 -1.70
N ALA A 235 21.59 -10.15 -2.48
CA ALA A 235 20.65 -9.16 -1.98
C ALA A 235 19.40 -9.84 -1.39
N VAL A 236 18.80 -10.80 -2.10
CA VAL A 236 17.64 -11.57 -1.62
C VAL A 236 17.97 -12.38 -0.36
N TYR A 237 19.20 -12.92 -0.25
CA TYR A 237 19.64 -13.59 0.99
C TYR A 237 19.68 -12.63 2.18
N GLU A 238 20.16 -11.40 2.00
CA GLU A 238 20.16 -10.39 3.06
C GLU A 238 18.73 -10.02 3.48
N GLU A 239 17.83 -9.86 2.51
CA GLU A 239 16.43 -9.59 2.82
C GLU A 239 15.79 -10.74 3.59
N LYS A 240 16.07 -11.99 3.19
CA LYS A 240 15.58 -13.16 3.94
C LYS A 240 16.15 -13.18 5.35
N ASN A 241 17.44 -12.96 5.51
CA ASN A 241 18.08 -12.91 6.83
C ASN A 241 17.47 -11.81 7.71
N ARG A 242 17.18 -10.62 7.14
CA ARG A 242 16.47 -9.54 7.86
C ARG A 242 15.04 -9.95 8.23
N SER A 243 14.32 -10.65 7.36
CA SER A 243 12.97 -11.14 7.67
C SER A 243 12.97 -12.16 8.80
N LEU A 244 14.02 -13.00 8.88
CA LEU A 244 14.19 -13.97 9.97
C LEU A 244 14.47 -13.29 11.33
N ASP A 245 15.13 -12.13 11.32
CA ASP A 245 15.38 -11.32 12.52
C ASP A 245 14.16 -10.49 12.96
N ASN A 246 13.09 -10.44 12.17
CA ASN A 246 11.91 -9.62 12.43
C ASN A 246 10.81 -10.42 13.14
N ASP A 247 10.51 -10.05 14.39
CA ASP A 247 9.47 -10.72 15.18
C ASP A 247 8.07 -10.61 14.56
N GLY A 248 7.77 -9.49 13.88
CA GLY A 248 6.51 -9.31 13.16
C GLY A 248 6.34 -10.31 12.01
N SER A 249 7.42 -10.60 11.27
CA SER A 249 7.43 -11.63 10.23
C SER A 249 7.18 -13.01 10.83
N LEU A 250 7.86 -13.36 11.92
CA LEU A 250 7.66 -14.62 12.63
C LEU A 250 6.21 -14.80 13.10
N VAL A 251 5.64 -13.77 13.72
CA VAL A 251 4.24 -13.79 14.19
C VAL A 251 3.27 -13.97 13.02
N LEU A 252 3.47 -13.23 11.92
CA LEU A 252 2.60 -13.30 10.75
C LEU A 252 2.70 -14.65 10.04
N GLU A 253 3.90 -15.17 9.81
CA GLU A 253 4.14 -16.48 9.20
C GLU A 253 3.51 -17.59 10.07
N THR A 254 3.71 -17.56 11.39
CA THR A 254 3.09 -18.51 12.32
C THR A 254 1.56 -18.43 12.27
N LEU A 255 1.00 -17.23 12.22
CA LEU A 255 -0.43 -16.98 12.15
C LEU A 255 -1.02 -17.56 10.85
N LEU A 256 -0.45 -17.19 9.71
CA LEU A 256 -0.94 -17.60 8.39
C LEU A 256 -0.81 -19.11 8.17
N ALA A 257 0.28 -19.73 8.59
CA ALA A 257 0.48 -21.19 8.50
C ALA A 257 -0.57 -21.99 9.30
N ASN A 258 -1.14 -21.40 10.34
CA ASN A 258 -2.18 -22.05 11.15
C ASN A 258 -3.61 -21.66 10.72
N LEU A 259 -3.79 -20.52 10.04
CA LEU A 259 -5.05 -20.14 9.40
C LEU A 259 -5.27 -20.86 8.07
N PHE A 260 -4.23 -21.00 7.24
CA PHE A 260 -4.32 -21.53 5.87
C PHE A 260 -3.37 -22.71 5.70
N LYS A 261 -3.84 -23.88 6.12
CA LYS A 261 -3.03 -25.12 6.12
C LYS A 261 -2.90 -25.78 4.74
N LYS A 262 -3.77 -25.41 3.81
CA LYS A 262 -3.82 -25.98 2.45
C LYS A 262 -3.56 -24.94 1.37
N HIS A 263 -3.88 -23.69 1.66
CA HIS A 263 -3.69 -22.58 0.73
C HIS A 263 -2.29 -21.99 0.85
N ASN A 264 -1.71 -21.54 -0.27
CA ASN A 264 -0.37 -20.96 -0.31
C ASN A 264 -0.21 -19.65 0.49
N TYR A 265 -1.29 -19.00 0.91
CA TYR A 265 -1.19 -17.87 1.86
C TYR A 265 -0.56 -18.26 3.19
N GLY A 266 -0.69 -19.52 3.60
CA GLY A 266 -0.07 -20.04 4.82
C GLY A 266 1.09 -21.01 4.58
N GLN A 267 1.22 -21.56 3.35
CA GLN A 267 2.23 -22.57 3.05
C GLN A 267 3.50 -21.97 2.44
N GLN A 268 3.43 -20.75 1.95
CA GLN A 268 4.56 -20.09 1.27
C GLN A 268 4.70 -18.64 1.79
N THR A 269 5.94 -18.17 1.86
CA THR A 269 6.24 -16.75 2.11
C THR A 269 6.61 -16.08 0.79
N THR A 270 6.34 -14.79 0.68
CA THR A 270 6.63 -14.04 -0.55
C THR A 270 8.12 -14.07 -0.91
N ILE A 271 8.97 -14.03 0.09
CA ILE A 271 10.43 -14.10 -0.12
C ILE A 271 10.94 -15.52 -0.39
N GLY A 272 10.12 -16.55 -0.14
CA GLY A 272 10.51 -17.94 -0.28
C GLY A 272 11.18 -18.55 0.95
N THR A 273 11.43 -19.86 0.89
CA THR A 273 12.12 -20.61 1.96
C THR A 273 13.64 -20.51 1.82
N VAL A 274 14.36 -20.67 2.92
CA VAL A 274 15.84 -20.71 2.95
C VAL A 274 16.36 -21.80 2.00
N GLU A 275 15.73 -22.98 1.99
CA GLU A 275 16.12 -24.09 1.13
C GLU A 275 15.99 -23.75 -0.36
N HIS A 276 14.87 -23.15 -0.77
CA HIS A 276 14.65 -22.81 -2.18
C HIS A 276 15.55 -21.67 -2.64
N LEU A 277 15.80 -20.69 -1.78
CA LEU A 277 16.74 -19.61 -2.09
C LEU A 277 18.18 -20.12 -2.23
N LYS A 278 18.60 -21.11 -1.44
CA LYS A 278 19.90 -21.80 -1.58
C LYS A 278 20.01 -22.64 -2.88
N ASN A 279 18.88 -22.90 -3.56
CA ASN A 279 18.79 -23.73 -4.76
C ASN A 279 18.03 -23.04 -5.90
N PRO A 280 18.43 -21.84 -6.35
CA PRO A 280 17.69 -21.09 -7.35
C PRO A 280 17.74 -21.77 -8.73
N SER A 281 16.64 -21.72 -9.48
CA SER A 281 16.56 -22.20 -10.86
C SER A 281 16.21 -21.05 -11.80
N LEU A 282 17.16 -20.70 -12.67
CA LEU A 282 16.95 -19.70 -13.73
C LEU A 282 15.93 -20.16 -14.77
N ILE A 283 15.81 -21.47 -14.98
CA ILE A 283 14.82 -22.06 -15.88
C ILE A 283 13.42 -21.86 -15.32
N GLU A 284 13.19 -22.14 -14.03
CA GLU A 284 11.88 -21.94 -13.41
C GLU A 284 11.51 -20.44 -13.32
N ILE A 285 12.48 -19.54 -13.10
CA ILE A 285 12.25 -18.09 -13.15
C ILE A 285 11.78 -17.66 -14.55
N ARG A 286 12.43 -18.12 -15.63
CA ARG A 286 11.99 -17.81 -17.00
C ARG A 286 10.64 -18.44 -17.32
N LYS A 287 10.38 -19.65 -16.84
CA LYS A 287 9.08 -20.29 -17.01
C LYS A 287 7.98 -19.51 -16.31
N TYR A 288 8.23 -19.03 -15.08
CA TYR A 288 7.30 -18.16 -14.34
C TYR A 288 7.00 -16.87 -15.13
N PHE A 289 8.05 -16.19 -15.63
CA PHE A 289 7.87 -15.02 -16.49
C PHE A 289 7.01 -15.33 -17.72
N ASN A 290 7.35 -16.37 -18.48
CA ASN A 290 6.65 -16.75 -19.71
C ASN A 290 5.20 -17.19 -19.48
N THR A 291 4.86 -17.62 -18.26
CA THR A 291 3.52 -18.07 -17.87
C THR A 291 2.63 -16.89 -17.45
N TYR A 292 3.15 -15.99 -16.64
CA TYR A 292 2.34 -14.98 -15.97
C TYR A 292 2.49 -13.57 -16.53
N TYR A 293 3.61 -13.21 -17.17
CA TYR A 293 3.85 -11.89 -17.74
C TYR A 293 3.35 -11.83 -19.18
N VAL A 294 2.05 -12.04 -19.33
CA VAL A 294 1.32 -12.06 -20.59
C VAL A 294 0.25 -10.98 -20.58
N PRO A 295 -0.09 -10.36 -21.72
CA PRO A 295 -0.90 -9.14 -21.75
C PRO A 295 -2.26 -9.30 -21.09
N ASN A 296 -2.92 -10.44 -21.26
CA ASN A 296 -4.23 -10.73 -20.63
C ASN A 296 -4.15 -10.97 -19.11
N ASN A 297 -2.95 -10.94 -18.52
CA ASN A 297 -2.72 -11.01 -17.06
C ASN A 297 -2.07 -9.73 -16.52
N MET A 298 -1.88 -8.71 -17.35
CA MET A 298 -1.18 -7.48 -17.03
C MET A 298 -2.06 -6.24 -17.26
N ALA A 299 -1.71 -5.17 -16.53
CA ALA A 299 -2.27 -3.85 -16.80
C ALA A 299 -1.20 -2.77 -16.81
N VAL A 300 -1.38 -1.77 -17.68
CA VAL A 300 -0.70 -0.48 -17.63
C VAL A 300 -1.68 0.53 -17.06
N ILE A 301 -1.33 1.16 -15.95
CA ILE A 301 -2.21 2.06 -15.21
C ILE A 301 -1.51 3.41 -15.06
N LEU A 302 -2.16 4.46 -15.54
CA LEU A 302 -1.63 5.82 -15.54
C LEU A 302 -2.63 6.78 -14.88
N SER A 303 -2.15 7.61 -13.97
CA SER A 303 -2.93 8.73 -13.45
C SER A 303 -2.07 9.99 -13.37
N GLY A 304 -2.57 11.11 -13.89
CA GLY A 304 -1.84 12.37 -13.93
C GLY A 304 -2.10 13.20 -15.17
N ASP A 305 -1.15 14.05 -15.51
CA ASP A 305 -1.27 15.03 -16.61
C ASP A 305 -0.84 14.44 -17.96
N PHE A 306 -1.80 13.94 -18.71
CA PHE A 306 -1.61 13.42 -20.05
C PHE A 306 -2.90 13.46 -20.88
N ASN A 307 -2.74 13.41 -22.20
CA ASN A 307 -3.87 13.19 -23.11
C ASN A 307 -4.16 11.68 -23.22
N PRO A 308 -5.36 11.19 -22.81
CA PRO A 308 -5.69 9.78 -22.82
C PRO A 308 -5.65 9.13 -24.21
N ASP A 309 -6.07 9.85 -25.26
CA ASP A 309 -6.10 9.31 -26.62
C ASP A 309 -4.69 9.14 -27.19
N HIS A 310 -3.78 10.05 -26.84
CA HIS A 310 -2.37 9.91 -27.15
C HIS A 310 -1.74 8.74 -26.39
N ALA A 311 -1.98 8.66 -25.08
CA ALA A 311 -1.41 7.63 -24.21
C ALA A 311 -1.84 6.22 -24.65
N ILE A 312 -3.15 6.00 -24.91
CA ILE A 312 -3.64 4.68 -25.33
C ILE A 312 -3.04 4.24 -26.65
N ALA A 313 -2.94 5.15 -27.64
CA ALA A 313 -2.32 4.84 -28.94
C ALA A 313 -0.83 4.50 -28.82
N LYS A 314 -0.09 5.17 -27.94
CA LYS A 314 1.31 4.88 -27.68
C LYS A 314 1.50 3.54 -26.97
N ILE A 315 0.66 3.22 -25.99
CA ILE A 315 0.73 1.94 -25.26
C ILE A 315 0.37 0.79 -26.21
N ASP A 316 -0.70 0.90 -26.98
CA ASP A 316 -1.11 -0.14 -27.95
C ASP A 316 0.01 -0.46 -28.93
N LYS A 317 0.62 0.58 -29.52
CA LYS A 317 1.78 0.41 -30.43
C LYS A 317 2.98 -0.21 -29.73
N ALA A 318 3.33 0.26 -28.53
CA ALA A 318 4.54 -0.14 -27.82
C ALA A 318 4.47 -1.60 -27.33
N PHE A 319 3.30 -2.03 -26.85
CA PHE A 319 3.06 -3.39 -26.33
C PHE A 319 2.45 -4.36 -27.35
N SER A 320 2.37 -3.97 -28.64
CA SER A 320 1.79 -4.80 -29.72
C SER A 320 2.51 -6.13 -29.97
N TYR A 321 3.78 -6.25 -29.52
CA TYR A 321 4.57 -7.49 -29.60
C TYR A 321 4.08 -8.59 -28.68
N MET A 322 3.38 -8.23 -27.60
CA MET A 322 2.87 -9.20 -26.63
C MET A 322 1.71 -10.01 -27.23
N LYS A 323 1.70 -11.30 -26.92
CA LYS A 323 0.64 -12.22 -27.37
C LYS A 323 -0.07 -12.80 -26.17
N GLU A 324 -1.39 -12.80 -26.25
CA GLU A 324 -2.25 -13.47 -25.28
C GLU A 324 -1.89 -14.97 -25.14
N LYS A 325 -1.90 -15.46 -23.91
CA LYS A 325 -1.70 -16.87 -23.57
C LYS A 325 -2.65 -17.27 -22.45
N SER A 326 -2.99 -18.55 -22.40
CA SER A 326 -3.70 -19.12 -21.24
C SER A 326 -2.82 -19.00 -19.98
N VAL A 327 -3.37 -18.41 -18.93
CA VAL A 327 -2.74 -18.34 -17.60
C VAL A 327 -3.36 -19.45 -16.75
N PRO A 328 -2.55 -20.32 -16.11
CA PRO A 328 -3.08 -21.35 -15.22
C PRO A 328 -3.91 -20.75 -14.09
N GLU A 329 -5.08 -21.30 -13.86
CA GLU A 329 -5.87 -20.94 -12.70
C GLU A 329 -5.24 -21.55 -11.44
N TYR A 330 -5.09 -20.73 -10.39
CA TYR A 330 -4.64 -21.24 -9.10
C TYR A 330 -5.80 -21.98 -8.43
N THR A 331 -5.58 -23.28 -8.18
CA THR A 331 -6.58 -24.15 -7.54
C THR A 331 -6.04 -24.65 -6.19
N PHE A 332 -6.91 -24.73 -5.21
CA PHE A 332 -6.58 -25.17 -3.86
C PHE A 332 -7.69 -26.00 -3.24
N ALA A 333 -7.33 -26.89 -2.32
CA ALA A 333 -8.32 -27.63 -1.55
C ALA A 333 -8.97 -26.72 -0.49
N PRO A 334 -10.29 -26.85 -0.23
CA PRO A 334 -10.95 -26.11 0.82
C PRO A 334 -10.24 -26.30 2.17
N GLU A 335 -10.08 -25.22 2.90
CA GLU A 335 -9.51 -25.25 4.25
C GLU A 335 -10.46 -25.95 5.24
N ASP A 336 -9.89 -26.77 6.10
CA ASP A 336 -10.68 -27.38 7.17
C ASP A 336 -11.18 -26.31 8.15
N ALA A 337 -12.36 -26.54 8.74
CA ALA A 337 -12.89 -25.65 9.74
C ALA A 337 -12.01 -25.64 11.00
N ILE A 338 -11.73 -24.46 11.52
CA ILE A 338 -11.12 -24.31 12.85
C ILE A 338 -12.26 -24.45 13.88
N THR A 339 -12.32 -25.55 14.60
CA THR A 339 -13.41 -25.87 15.54
C THR A 339 -13.09 -25.51 16.99
N SER A 340 -11.82 -25.23 17.28
CA SER A 340 -11.34 -24.81 18.59
C SER A 340 -10.16 -23.84 18.43
N PRO A 341 -9.89 -22.98 19.43
CA PRO A 341 -8.78 -22.04 19.37
C PRO A 341 -7.44 -22.73 19.15
N VAL A 342 -6.67 -22.23 18.18
CA VAL A 342 -5.28 -22.65 17.93
C VAL A 342 -4.37 -21.62 18.56
N ILE A 343 -3.68 -22.00 19.64
CA ILE A 343 -2.74 -21.12 20.35
C ILE A 343 -1.31 -21.53 19.95
N LYS A 344 -0.51 -20.55 19.60
CA LYS A 344 0.91 -20.69 19.29
C LYS A 344 1.71 -19.70 20.13
N GLU A 345 2.87 -20.13 20.56
CA GLU A 345 3.82 -19.29 21.27
C GLU A 345 5.08 -19.13 20.44
N VAL A 346 5.60 -17.92 20.36
CA VAL A 346 6.87 -17.59 19.70
C VAL A 346 7.69 -16.69 20.59
N VAL A 347 9.01 -16.72 20.41
CA VAL A 347 9.96 -15.93 21.19
C VAL A 347 10.74 -15.02 20.25
N GLY A 348 11.01 -13.80 20.68
CA GLY A 348 11.84 -12.86 19.94
C GLY A 348 12.25 -11.64 20.77
N PRO A 349 13.24 -10.85 20.34
CA PRO A 349 13.82 -9.76 21.12
C PRO A 349 12.89 -8.56 21.36
N ASP A 350 11.90 -8.34 20.50
CA ASP A 350 10.98 -7.22 20.64
C ASP A 350 10.04 -7.36 21.83
N ALA A 351 9.26 -6.32 22.12
CA ALA A 351 8.27 -6.32 23.20
C ALA A 351 7.19 -7.40 23.00
N GLU A 352 6.65 -7.89 24.08
CA GLU A 352 5.56 -8.89 24.10
C GLU A 352 4.31 -8.40 23.36
N SER A 353 3.61 -9.33 22.71
CA SER A 353 2.36 -9.05 22.02
C SER A 353 1.47 -10.28 21.89
N VAL A 354 0.18 -10.03 21.71
CA VAL A 354 -0.81 -11.03 21.32
C VAL A 354 -1.35 -10.67 19.96
N THR A 355 -1.34 -11.63 19.05
CA THR A 355 -1.99 -11.48 17.73
C THR A 355 -3.07 -12.54 17.59
N ILE A 356 -4.30 -12.11 17.32
CA ILE A 356 -5.45 -12.99 17.12
C ILE A 356 -5.97 -12.79 15.70
N ALA A 357 -6.27 -13.87 15.00
CA ALA A 357 -6.93 -13.77 13.71
C ALA A 357 -8.07 -14.78 13.54
N PHE A 358 -9.10 -14.31 12.85
CA PHE A 358 -10.21 -15.11 12.36
C PHE A 358 -10.14 -15.18 10.84
N ARG A 359 -10.42 -16.36 10.27
CA ARG A 359 -10.55 -16.48 8.82
C ARG A 359 -11.81 -15.78 8.35
N LEU A 360 -11.67 -14.97 7.29
CA LEU A 360 -12.76 -14.25 6.63
C LEU A 360 -12.93 -14.73 5.18
N PRO A 361 -14.05 -14.40 4.54
CA PRO A 361 -14.23 -14.66 3.13
C PRO A 361 -13.27 -13.82 2.27
N SER A 362 -13.24 -14.13 0.98
CA SER A 362 -12.47 -13.38 -0.02
C SER A 362 -12.96 -11.94 -0.21
N ASN A 363 -12.14 -11.13 -0.86
CA ASN A 363 -12.53 -9.76 -1.25
C ASN A 363 -13.63 -9.75 -2.35
N GLN A 364 -13.95 -10.91 -2.97
CA GLN A 364 -15.03 -11.08 -3.96
C GLN A 364 -16.36 -11.43 -3.30
N ASP A 365 -16.37 -11.77 -2.01
CA ASP A 365 -17.60 -12.16 -1.31
C ASP A 365 -18.46 -10.94 -0.99
N LYS A 366 -19.77 -11.14 -0.97
CA LYS A 366 -20.74 -10.11 -0.60
C LYS A 366 -20.54 -9.54 0.81
N ASP A 367 -19.96 -10.33 1.71
CA ASP A 367 -19.70 -9.94 3.09
C ASP A 367 -18.37 -9.13 3.24
N ALA A 368 -17.60 -8.93 2.16
CA ALA A 368 -16.31 -8.22 2.21
C ALA A 368 -16.42 -6.78 2.74
N ALA A 369 -17.48 -6.06 2.38
CA ALA A 369 -17.73 -4.71 2.86
C ALA A 369 -18.00 -4.68 4.38
N LEU A 370 -18.75 -5.66 4.91
CA LEU A 370 -19.00 -5.81 6.34
C LEU A 370 -17.72 -6.16 7.10
N ALA A 371 -16.87 -7.01 6.53
CA ALA A 371 -15.57 -7.34 7.10
C ALA A 371 -14.72 -6.09 7.36
N ASN A 372 -14.62 -5.17 6.40
CA ASN A 372 -13.87 -3.92 6.53
C ASN A 372 -14.48 -2.98 7.60
N LEU A 373 -15.81 -2.90 7.67
CA LEU A 373 -16.49 -2.14 8.71
C LEU A 373 -16.21 -2.68 10.10
N VAL A 374 -16.23 -3.99 10.27
CA VAL A 374 -15.94 -4.66 11.54
C VAL A 374 -14.55 -4.31 12.06
N GLY A 375 -13.52 -4.33 11.21
CA GLY A 375 -12.19 -3.85 11.57
C GLY A 375 -12.23 -2.42 12.12
N SER A 376 -12.95 -1.52 11.46
CA SER A 376 -13.09 -0.11 11.86
C SER A 376 -13.95 0.08 13.12
N ILE A 377 -14.93 -0.79 13.39
CA ILE A 377 -15.71 -0.77 14.64
C ILE A 377 -14.86 -1.22 15.82
N LEU A 378 -13.95 -2.18 15.61
CA LEU A 378 -13.03 -2.62 16.65
C LEU A 378 -11.95 -1.58 16.94
N THR A 379 -11.27 -1.08 15.88
CA THR A 379 -10.27 -0.02 16.04
C THR A 379 -10.32 0.96 14.87
N ASN A 380 -10.31 2.24 15.19
CA ASN A 380 -10.18 3.35 14.24
C ASN A 380 -9.30 4.47 14.80
N GLY A 381 -8.63 4.22 15.93
CA GLY A 381 -7.74 5.16 16.63
C GLY A 381 -8.47 6.26 17.42
N LYS A 382 -9.82 6.30 17.41
CA LYS A 382 -10.62 7.37 18.02
C LYS A 382 -11.80 6.86 18.83
N ALA A 383 -12.67 6.05 18.26
CA ALA A 383 -13.97 5.69 18.79
C ALA A 383 -14.30 4.20 18.67
N GLY A 384 -13.35 3.36 18.24
CA GLY A 384 -13.52 1.91 18.16
C GLY A 384 -13.67 1.28 19.54
N LEU A 385 -14.27 0.11 19.59
CA LEU A 385 -14.49 -0.65 20.84
C LEU A 385 -13.18 -0.85 21.62
N ILE A 386 -12.16 -1.36 20.96
CA ILE A 386 -10.84 -1.60 21.56
C ILE A 386 -10.17 -0.27 21.93
N ASP A 387 -10.30 0.75 21.07
CA ASP A 387 -9.74 2.09 21.33
C ASP A 387 -10.28 2.67 22.65
N LEU A 388 -11.61 2.63 22.83
CA LEU A 388 -12.26 3.24 23.99
C LEU A 388 -12.16 2.40 25.25
N ASN A 389 -12.41 1.08 25.13
CA ASN A 389 -12.55 0.20 26.29
C ASN A 389 -11.21 -0.29 26.84
N LEU A 390 -10.19 -0.37 25.97
CA LEU A 390 -8.91 -0.95 26.34
C LEU A 390 -7.76 0.07 26.28
N VAL A 391 -7.53 0.72 25.14
CA VAL A 391 -6.38 1.61 24.97
C VAL A 391 -6.56 2.91 25.75
N LYS A 392 -7.68 3.63 25.58
CA LYS A 392 -7.93 4.89 26.31
C LYS A 392 -8.09 4.70 27.82
N LYS A 393 -8.58 3.56 28.25
CA LYS A 393 -8.64 3.18 29.68
C LYS A 393 -7.33 2.59 30.21
N GLN A 394 -6.26 2.63 29.38
CA GLN A 394 -4.92 2.13 29.76
C GLN A 394 -4.88 0.65 30.21
N LYS A 395 -5.85 -0.15 29.77
CA LYS A 395 -5.87 -1.59 29.99
C LYS A 395 -4.93 -2.34 29.05
N LEU A 396 -4.59 -1.72 27.93
CA LEU A 396 -3.57 -2.16 26.96
C LEU A 396 -2.69 -0.97 26.59
N LEU A 397 -1.42 -1.23 26.29
CA LEU A 397 -0.50 -0.20 25.83
C LEU A 397 -0.87 0.30 24.43
N LYS A 398 -1.17 -0.62 23.53
CA LYS A 398 -1.69 -0.35 22.17
C LYS A 398 -2.44 -1.57 21.65
N ALA A 399 -3.35 -1.32 20.71
CA ALA A 399 -3.97 -2.39 19.92
C ALA A 399 -4.41 -1.86 18.57
N SER A 400 -4.53 -2.76 17.60
CA SER A 400 -5.06 -2.49 16.27
C SER A 400 -5.85 -3.68 15.76
N ALA A 401 -6.91 -3.43 15.00
CA ALA A 401 -7.68 -4.44 14.30
C ALA A 401 -7.99 -3.98 12.89
N TYR A 402 -7.82 -4.84 11.90
CA TYR A 402 -8.18 -4.57 10.53
C TYR A 402 -8.48 -5.87 9.78
N SER A 403 -9.30 -5.80 8.76
CA SER A 403 -9.54 -6.90 7.86
C SER A 403 -8.54 -6.85 6.71
N TYR A 404 -7.92 -7.97 6.41
CA TYR A 404 -7.03 -8.16 5.27
C TYR A 404 -7.68 -9.17 4.33
N LEU A 405 -8.29 -8.66 3.25
CA LEU A 405 -9.05 -9.47 2.31
C LEU A 405 -8.24 -9.64 1.02
N LEU A 406 -7.97 -10.88 0.67
CA LEU A 406 -7.29 -11.28 -0.56
C LEU A 406 -8.28 -11.94 -1.52
N VAL A 407 -7.82 -12.32 -2.73
CA VAL A 407 -8.67 -12.85 -3.79
C VAL A 407 -9.37 -14.16 -3.40
N ASP A 408 -8.69 -15.02 -2.65
CA ASP A 408 -9.21 -16.37 -2.33
C ASP A 408 -9.75 -16.45 -0.90
N HIS A 409 -9.11 -15.80 0.06
CA HIS A 409 -9.47 -15.77 1.47
C HIS A 409 -9.15 -14.41 2.11
N GLY A 410 -9.73 -14.17 3.28
CA GLY A 410 -9.38 -13.03 4.11
C GLY A 410 -9.15 -13.42 5.56
N LEU A 411 -8.73 -12.44 6.35
CA LEU A 411 -8.64 -12.56 7.80
C LEU A 411 -8.97 -11.23 8.50
N LEU A 412 -9.56 -11.32 9.67
CA LEU A 412 -9.54 -10.24 10.65
C LEU A 412 -8.26 -10.40 11.48
N TYR A 413 -7.40 -9.41 11.43
CA TYR A 413 -6.14 -9.37 12.18
C TYR A 413 -6.28 -8.43 13.36
N ILE A 414 -5.97 -8.87 14.56
CA ILE A 414 -6.01 -8.07 15.79
C ILE A 414 -4.68 -8.25 16.50
N SER A 415 -3.95 -7.17 16.73
CA SER A 415 -2.71 -7.17 17.49
C SER A 415 -2.84 -6.27 18.71
N ALA A 416 -2.33 -6.72 19.84
CA ALA A 416 -2.38 -6.01 21.11
C ALA A 416 -1.09 -6.18 21.91
N SER A 417 -0.63 -5.10 22.55
CA SER A 417 0.54 -5.10 23.43
C SER A 417 0.11 -4.94 24.89
N PRO A 418 0.67 -5.75 25.81
CA PRO A 418 0.37 -5.68 27.22
C PRO A 418 0.79 -4.35 27.84
N SER A 419 0.09 -3.94 28.87
CA SER A 419 0.60 -2.98 29.85
C SER A 419 1.63 -3.64 30.77
N GLN A 420 2.41 -2.85 31.47
CA GLN A 420 3.46 -3.37 32.35
C GLN A 420 2.93 -4.40 33.35
N GLY A 421 3.54 -5.59 33.38
CA GLY A 421 3.18 -6.69 34.31
C GLY A 421 1.90 -7.47 33.95
N GLN A 422 1.31 -7.20 32.79
CA GLN A 422 0.12 -7.90 32.33
C GLN A 422 0.48 -9.18 31.56
N SER A 423 -0.24 -10.28 31.84
CA SER A 423 0.00 -11.53 31.12
C SER A 423 -0.59 -11.49 29.70
N LEU A 424 0.03 -12.22 28.75
CA LEU A 424 -0.50 -12.34 27.38
C LEU A 424 -1.87 -13.01 27.34
N GLU A 425 -2.14 -13.93 28.28
CA GLU A 425 -3.45 -14.54 28.42
C GLU A 425 -4.54 -13.54 28.83
N ASP A 426 -4.23 -12.58 29.71
CA ASP A 426 -5.18 -11.53 30.09
C ASP A 426 -5.42 -10.56 28.92
N VAL A 427 -4.37 -10.21 28.16
CA VAL A 427 -4.50 -9.43 26.92
C VAL A 427 -5.42 -10.12 25.94
N LYS A 428 -5.22 -11.43 25.70
CA LYS A 428 -6.08 -12.24 24.82
C LYS A 428 -7.55 -12.21 25.28
N LYS A 429 -7.80 -12.41 26.57
CA LYS A 429 -9.16 -12.34 27.13
C LYS A 429 -9.80 -10.97 26.94
N LEU A 430 -9.06 -9.89 27.16
CA LEU A 430 -9.56 -8.53 26.96
C LEU A 430 -10.00 -8.29 25.53
N VAL A 431 -9.18 -8.69 24.56
CA VAL A 431 -9.48 -8.56 23.13
C VAL A 431 -10.71 -9.39 22.74
N LEU A 432 -10.78 -10.64 23.18
CA LEU A 432 -11.92 -11.53 22.89
C LEU A 432 -13.23 -11.02 23.53
N ASN A 433 -13.18 -10.35 24.69
CA ASN A 433 -14.34 -9.69 25.26
C ASN A 433 -14.88 -8.56 24.39
N GLU A 434 -14.02 -7.84 23.66
CA GLU A 434 -14.48 -6.81 22.72
C GLU A 434 -15.11 -7.44 21.46
N ILE A 435 -14.68 -8.64 21.04
CA ILE A 435 -15.38 -9.42 20.01
C ILE A 435 -16.79 -9.81 20.49
N GLU A 436 -16.93 -10.23 21.76
CA GLU A 436 -18.26 -10.51 22.33
C GLU A 436 -19.13 -9.24 22.46
N ASN A 437 -18.54 -8.08 22.76
CA ASN A 437 -19.23 -6.79 22.72
C ASN A 437 -19.72 -6.45 21.32
N LEU A 438 -18.89 -6.67 20.28
CA LEU A 438 -19.27 -6.51 18.89
C LEU A 438 -20.47 -7.41 18.51
N LYS A 439 -20.43 -8.69 18.86
CA LYS A 439 -21.50 -9.67 18.59
C LYS A 439 -22.83 -9.30 19.24
N LYS A 440 -22.77 -8.70 20.43
CA LYS A 440 -23.94 -8.23 21.19
C LYS A 440 -24.42 -6.84 20.77
N GLY A 441 -23.70 -6.16 19.89
CA GLY A 441 -24.00 -4.79 19.48
C GLY A 441 -23.74 -3.75 20.59
N ASN A 442 -22.83 -4.02 21.52
CA ASN A 442 -22.51 -3.12 22.63
C ASN A 442 -21.60 -1.97 22.19
N PHE A 443 -22.04 -1.18 21.21
CA PHE A 443 -21.39 0.03 20.72
C PHE A 443 -22.44 1.09 20.36
N ASP A 444 -22.02 2.35 20.32
CA ASP A 444 -22.90 3.49 20.07
C ASP A 444 -23.60 3.37 18.69
N ASP A 445 -24.87 3.71 18.59
CA ASP A 445 -25.64 3.58 17.35
C ASP A 445 -25.15 4.50 16.24
N ASP A 446 -24.50 5.61 16.60
CA ASP A 446 -23.90 6.54 15.63
C ASP A 446 -22.46 6.17 15.21
N LEU A 447 -21.90 5.05 15.71
CA LEU A 447 -20.55 4.65 15.35
C LEU A 447 -20.43 4.24 13.86
N ILE A 448 -21.39 3.46 13.34
CA ILE A 448 -21.38 3.05 11.93
C ILE A 448 -21.50 4.28 10.99
N PRO A 449 -22.49 5.17 11.16
CA PRO A 449 -22.55 6.40 10.37
C PRO A 449 -21.27 7.26 10.47
N SER A 450 -20.66 7.30 11.65
CA SER A 450 -19.41 8.04 11.87
C SER A 450 -18.25 7.43 11.08
N ILE A 451 -18.11 6.09 11.08
CA ILE A 451 -17.11 5.38 10.27
C ILE A 451 -17.33 5.64 8.79
N VAL A 452 -18.56 5.53 8.31
CA VAL A 452 -18.90 5.79 6.89
C VAL A 452 -18.55 7.22 6.48
N ASN A 453 -18.82 8.22 7.33
CA ASN A 453 -18.42 9.61 7.09
C ASN A 453 -16.89 9.77 7.00
N ASN A 454 -16.13 9.07 7.86
CA ASN A 454 -14.67 9.10 7.81
C ASN A 454 -14.14 8.39 6.55
N ILE A 455 -14.72 7.26 6.15
CA ILE A 455 -14.39 6.57 4.89
C ILE A 455 -14.68 7.50 3.70
N LYS A 456 -15.83 8.20 3.70
CA LYS A 456 -16.18 9.17 2.66
C LYS A 456 -15.13 10.28 2.55
N LYS A 457 -14.72 10.87 3.70
CA LYS A 457 -13.65 11.88 3.72
C LYS A 457 -12.35 11.32 3.12
N HIS A 458 -11.90 10.14 3.55
CA HIS A 458 -10.70 9.52 3.02
C HIS A 458 -10.78 9.23 1.52
N LYS A 459 -11.92 8.77 1.03
CA LYS A 459 -12.13 8.57 -0.42
C LYS A 459 -12.02 9.87 -1.20
N ILE A 460 -12.57 10.98 -0.70
CA ILE A 460 -12.40 12.30 -1.32
C ILE A 460 -10.91 12.69 -1.34
N GLN A 461 -10.21 12.57 -0.21
CA GLN A 461 -8.77 12.87 -0.12
C GLN A 461 -7.93 12.02 -1.09
N GLN A 462 -8.21 10.72 -1.20
CA GLN A 462 -7.55 9.83 -2.17
C GLN A 462 -7.76 10.27 -3.63
N THR A 463 -8.92 10.85 -3.96
CA THR A 463 -9.16 11.34 -5.32
C THR A 463 -8.50 12.69 -5.61
N GLU A 464 -7.97 13.39 -4.60
CA GLU A 464 -7.17 14.61 -4.79
C GLU A 464 -5.78 14.30 -5.35
N SER A 465 -5.19 13.18 -4.94
CA SER A 465 -3.85 12.75 -5.34
C SER A 465 -3.89 11.89 -6.61
N TYR A 466 -3.11 12.24 -7.62
CA TYR A 466 -2.96 11.42 -8.81
C TYR A 466 -2.29 10.05 -8.48
N GLY A 467 -1.39 10.04 -7.51
CA GLY A 467 -0.77 8.81 -7.02
C GLY A 467 -1.77 7.85 -6.37
N ASP A 468 -2.62 8.36 -5.48
CA ASP A 468 -3.63 7.53 -4.80
C ASP A 468 -4.70 7.03 -5.78
N ARG A 469 -5.10 7.83 -6.78
CA ARG A 469 -5.97 7.37 -7.87
C ARG A 469 -5.37 6.17 -8.60
N ALA A 470 -4.10 6.27 -9.00
CA ALA A 470 -3.40 5.18 -9.67
C ALA A 470 -3.32 3.94 -8.78
N TYR A 471 -3.03 4.11 -7.48
CA TYR A 471 -2.96 3.01 -6.52
C TYR A 471 -4.31 2.29 -6.35
N MET A 472 -5.42 3.04 -6.18
CA MET A 472 -6.76 2.44 -6.09
C MET A 472 -7.13 1.63 -7.33
N LEU A 473 -6.77 2.12 -8.52
CA LEU A 473 -7.04 1.43 -9.80
C LEU A 473 -6.16 0.19 -9.95
N MET A 474 -4.91 0.26 -9.52
CA MET A 474 -3.98 -0.87 -9.50
C MET A 474 -4.46 -1.97 -8.54
N ASP A 475 -4.84 -1.60 -7.32
CA ASP A 475 -5.36 -2.51 -6.31
C ASP A 475 -6.66 -3.19 -6.78
N ALA A 476 -7.57 -2.43 -7.41
CA ALA A 476 -8.78 -2.99 -7.99
C ALA A 476 -8.48 -3.98 -9.13
N PHE A 477 -7.50 -3.69 -9.99
CA PHE A 477 -7.09 -4.61 -11.05
C PHE A 477 -6.51 -5.89 -10.46
N THR A 478 -5.51 -5.80 -9.59
CA THR A 478 -4.80 -6.97 -9.07
C THR A 478 -5.67 -7.79 -8.11
N GLY A 479 -6.49 -7.13 -7.30
CA GLY A 479 -7.48 -7.76 -6.42
C GLY A 479 -8.72 -8.30 -7.15
N LYS A 480 -8.79 -8.18 -8.49
CA LYS A 480 -9.95 -8.57 -9.31
C LYS A 480 -11.27 -7.91 -8.85
N LEU A 481 -11.20 -6.70 -8.28
CA LEU A 481 -12.35 -5.98 -7.77
C LEU A 481 -13.14 -5.34 -8.92
N ASN A 482 -14.47 -5.35 -8.82
CA ASN A 482 -15.31 -4.63 -9.74
C ASN A 482 -15.26 -3.12 -9.43
N TRP A 483 -14.74 -2.32 -10.36
CA TRP A 483 -14.57 -0.88 -10.14
C TRP A 483 -15.88 -0.14 -9.86
N ARG A 484 -16.98 -0.57 -10.45
CA ARG A 484 -18.33 -0.02 -10.13
C ARG A 484 -18.61 -0.11 -8.63
N ASP A 485 -18.30 -1.24 -8.01
CA ASP A 485 -18.57 -1.46 -6.60
C ASP A 485 -17.60 -0.64 -5.71
N GLN A 486 -16.39 -0.39 -6.19
CA GLN A 486 -15.44 0.51 -5.51
C GLN A 486 -15.91 1.98 -5.55
N VAL A 487 -16.49 2.43 -6.65
CA VAL A 487 -17.09 3.77 -6.77
C VAL A 487 -18.35 3.90 -5.91
N ALA A 488 -19.21 2.88 -5.89
CA ALA A 488 -20.44 2.84 -5.10
C ALA A 488 -20.21 2.59 -3.61
N TYR A 489 -19.01 2.19 -3.18
CA TYR A 489 -18.69 1.63 -1.88
C TYR A 489 -19.25 2.43 -0.70
N VAL A 490 -19.03 3.74 -0.67
CA VAL A 490 -19.52 4.61 0.42
C VAL A 490 -21.04 4.65 0.46
N ASN A 491 -21.70 4.69 -0.71
CA ASN A 491 -23.15 4.68 -0.82
C ASN A 491 -23.73 3.36 -0.29
N ASP A 492 -23.09 2.24 -0.58
CA ASP A 492 -23.54 0.93 -0.12
C ASP A 492 -23.29 0.73 1.38
N LEU A 493 -22.15 1.18 1.89
CA LEU A 493 -21.87 1.18 3.32
C LEU A 493 -22.87 2.03 4.14
N SER A 494 -23.42 3.11 3.58
CA SER A 494 -24.40 3.95 4.27
C SER A 494 -25.73 3.26 4.56
N LYS A 495 -25.98 2.10 3.95
CA LYS A 495 -27.18 1.28 4.14
C LYS A 495 -26.99 0.20 5.20
N VAL A 496 -25.76 -0.02 5.65
CA VAL A 496 -25.42 -1.08 6.63
C VAL A 496 -25.99 -0.72 7.99
N THR A 497 -26.67 -1.67 8.60
CA THR A 497 -27.29 -1.53 9.92
C THR A 497 -26.42 -2.20 11.01
N LYS A 498 -26.69 -1.84 12.25
CA LYS A 498 -26.08 -2.49 13.41
C LYS A 498 -26.37 -3.99 13.43
N LYS A 499 -27.58 -4.39 12.98
CA LYS A 499 -27.96 -5.79 12.90
C LYS A 499 -27.10 -6.56 11.90
N ASP A 500 -26.78 -5.99 10.75
CA ASP A 500 -25.93 -6.63 9.74
C ASP A 500 -24.52 -6.90 10.32
N ILE A 501 -23.99 -5.98 11.11
CA ILE A 501 -22.70 -6.15 11.80
C ILE A 501 -22.78 -7.26 12.85
N MET A 502 -23.84 -7.29 13.64
CA MET A 502 -24.04 -8.35 14.64
C MET A 502 -24.18 -9.73 14.00
N ASP A 503 -24.96 -9.83 12.93
CA ASP A 503 -25.13 -11.08 12.18
C ASP A 503 -23.82 -11.56 11.57
N PHE A 504 -23.04 -10.65 10.98
CA PHE A 504 -21.71 -10.93 10.46
C PHE A 504 -20.78 -11.41 11.59
N ALA A 505 -20.71 -10.70 12.71
CA ALA A 505 -19.83 -11.05 13.82
C ALA A 505 -20.19 -12.42 14.43
N ASN A 506 -21.48 -12.72 14.56
CA ASN A 506 -21.94 -14.03 15.05
C ASN A 506 -21.66 -15.16 14.04
N LYS A 507 -21.64 -14.88 12.74
CA LYS A 507 -21.33 -15.86 11.68
C LYS A 507 -19.85 -16.23 11.68
N TYR A 508 -18.96 -15.23 11.83
CA TYR A 508 -17.53 -15.43 11.59
C TYR A 508 -16.66 -15.55 12.85
N PHE A 509 -17.11 -15.04 14.01
CA PHE A 509 -16.28 -14.97 15.23
C PHE A 509 -16.83 -15.85 16.36
N GLY A 510 -16.18 -16.99 16.54
CA GLY A 510 -16.45 -17.93 17.63
C GLY A 510 -15.14 -18.42 18.22
N ASN A 511 -15.08 -19.71 18.57
CA ASN A 511 -13.86 -20.38 19.00
C ASN A 511 -12.95 -20.80 17.81
N ASN A 512 -13.17 -20.23 16.66
CA ASN A 512 -12.53 -20.55 15.37
C ASN A 512 -11.39 -19.59 15.04
N TYR A 513 -10.54 -19.28 15.98
CA TYR A 513 -9.43 -18.33 15.81
C TYR A 513 -8.06 -18.99 16.00
N VAL A 514 -7.04 -18.34 15.43
CA VAL A 514 -5.64 -18.58 15.74
C VAL A 514 -5.14 -17.41 16.58
N ALA A 515 -4.42 -17.71 17.66
CA ALA A 515 -3.73 -16.72 18.47
C ALA A 515 -2.24 -17.04 18.56
N VAL A 516 -1.41 -16.04 18.33
CA VAL A 516 0.04 -16.11 18.50
C VAL A 516 0.41 -15.23 19.69
N LEU A 517 0.96 -15.85 20.72
CA LEU A 517 1.50 -15.22 21.92
C LEU A 517 3.00 -15.04 21.73
N LYS A 518 3.44 -13.81 21.53
CA LYS A 518 4.84 -13.48 21.31
C LYS A 518 5.47 -13.05 22.63
N HIS A 519 6.42 -13.85 23.11
CA HIS A 519 7.21 -13.58 24.31
C HIS A 519 8.50 -12.85 23.99
N LYS A 520 8.95 -12.01 24.91
CA LYS A 520 10.27 -11.38 24.81
C LYS A 520 11.35 -12.36 25.25
N GLY A 521 12.36 -12.56 24.40
CA GLY A 521 13.50 -13.44 24.68
C GLY A 521 14.46 -13.53 23.51
N GLU A 522 15.58 -14.21 23.71
CA GLU A 522 16.53 -14.48 22.64
C GLU A 522 16.06 -15.64 21.76
N ARG A 523 16.32 -15.54 20.47
CA ARG A 523 16.06 -16.61 19.49
C ARG A 523 17.34 -17.38 19.23
N THR A 524 17.29 -18.70 19.42
CA THR A 524 18.38 -19.63 19.14
C THR A 524 18.11 -20.53 17.93
N ASP A 525 16.93 -20.41 17.34
CA ASP A 525 16.40 -21.26 16.27
C ASP A 525 16.56 -20.68 14.85
N ILE A 526 17.23 -19.51 14.72
CA ILE A 526 17.37 -18.85 13.42
C ILE A 526 18.52 -19.48 12.63
N GLU A 527 18.16 -20.21 11.57
CA GLU A 527 19.13 -20.62 10.54
C GLU A 527 19.26 -19.52 9.49
N LYS A 528 20.30 -18.71 9.62
CA LYS A 528 20.62 -17.68 8.61
C LYS A 528 21.24 -18.29 7.38
N ILE A 529 21.00 -17.66 6.22
CA ILE A 529 21.64 -18.05 4.97
C ILE A 529 23.07 -17.52 5.01
N GLU A 530 24.04 -18.44 4.99
CA GLU A 530 25.44 -18.08 4.75
C GLU A 530 25.63 -17.75 3.26
N LYS A 531 26.24 -16.60 3.01
CA LYS A 531 26.55 -16.18 1.66
C LYS A 531 27.79 -16.92 1.15
N PRO A 532 27.74 -17.47 -0.07
CA PRO A 532 28.97 -17.91 -0.72
C PRO A 532 29.86 -16.69 -1.01
N THR A 533 31.16 -16.88 -1.01
CA THR A 533 32.12 -15.82 -1.40
C THR A 533 31.95 -15.51 -2.89
N ILE A 534 31.67 -14.25 -3.22
CA ILE A 534 31.51 -13.75 -4.58
C ILE A 534 32.66 -12.80 -4.91
N THR A 535 33.24 -12.95 -6.09
CA THR A 535 34.22 -12.02 -6.62
C THR A 535 33.51 -10.74 -7.07
N PRO A 536 33.97 -9.54 -6.64
CA PRO A 536 33.41 -8.29 -7.14
C PRO A 536 33.44 -8.22 -8.67
N VAL A 537 32.29 -7.86 -9.27
CA VAL A 537 32.15 -7.82 -10.73
C VAL A 537 32.36 -6.42 -11.28
N GLU A 538 32.91 -6.32 -12.50
CA GLU A 538 32.92 -5.09 -13.29
C GLU A 538 31.47 -4.73 -13.67
N THR A 539 31.11 -3.46 -13.58
CA THR A 539 29.72 -3.00 -13.79
C THR A 539 29.54 -2.11 -15.01
N ASN A 540 30.62 -1.67 -15.65
CA ASN A 540 30.64 -0.74 -16.79
C ASN A 540 29.70 0.47 -16.61
N ALA A 541 29.64 0.98 -15.37
CA ALA A 541 28.67 1.97 -14.97
C ALA A 541 28.80 3.33 -15.71
N ASP A 542 29.93 3.60 -16.36
CA ASP A 542 30.19 4.77 -17.19
C ASP A 542 29.71 4.62 -18.65
N LYS A 543 29.30 3.42 -19.05
CA LYS A 543 28.87 3.10 -20.42
C LYS A 543 27.35 3.24 -20.59
N GLN A 544 26.93 3.28 -21.84
CA GLN A 544 25.53 3.31 -22.23
C GLN A 544 25.29 2.43 -23.46
N SER A 545 24.19 1.68 -23.43
CA SER A 545 23.70 0.91 -24.58
C SER A 545 23.14 1.82 -25.68
N ALA A 546 22.97 1.25 -26.88
CA ALA A 546 22.33 1.97 -27.98
C ALA A 546 20.88 2.34 -27.68
N PHE A 547 20.16 1.51 -26.91
CA PHE A 547 18.78 1.77 -26.50
C PHE A 547 18.69 3.02 -25.60
N VAL A 548 19.56 3.15 -24.60
CA VAL A 548 19.59 4.33 -23.72
C VAL A 548 19.88 5.60 -24.51
N LYS A 549 20.81 5.55 -25.46
CA LYS A 549 21.10 6.70 -26.35
C LYS A 549 19.87 7.10 -27.17
N MET A 550 19.14 6.12 -27.70
CA MET A 550 17.89 6.36 -28.43
C MET A 550 16.82 7.01 -27.54
N ILE A 551 16.59 6.49 -26.31
CA ILE A 551 15.63 7.07 -25.38
C ILE A 551 15.99 8.51 -25.01
N ASN A 552 17.26 8.79 -24.77
CA ASN A 552 17.72 10.15 -24.45
C ASN A 552 17.49 11.15 -25.60
N GLN A 553 17.56 10.69 -26.85
CA GLN A 553 17.33 11.50 -28.05
C GLN A 553 15.84 11.68 -28.39
N MET A 554 14.92 10.93 -27.76
CA MET A 554 13.49 11.12 -28.00
C MET A 554 13.09 12.56 -27.63
N PRO A 555 12.25 13.23 -28.43
CA PRO A 555 11.80 14.59 -28.14
C PRO A 555 11.00 14.64 -26.81
N SER A 556 11.16 15.75 -26.11
CA SER A 556 10.40 16.06 -24.90
C SER A 556 10.04 17.54 -24.93
N THR A 557 8.76 17.85 -24.75
CA THR A 557 8.30 19.24 -24.68
C THR A 557 8.58 19.80 -23.29
N PRO A 558 9.27 20.94 -23.14
CA PRO A 558 9.47 21.56 -21.85
C PRO A 558 8.13 21.87 -21.14
N VAL A 559 8.04 21.56 -19.87
CA VAL A 559 6.91 21.97 -19.02
C VAL A 559 7.18 23.38 -18.51
N ALA A 560 6.26 24.31 -18.81
CA ALA A 560 6.38 25.66 -18.32
C ALA A 560 6.14 25.72 -16.80
N PRO A 561 6.96 26.45 -16.02
CA PRO A 561 6.74 26.61 -14.59
C PRO A 561 5.48 27.44 -14.34
N VAL A 562 4.71 27.04 -13.33
CA VAL A 562 3.57 27.81 -12.81
C VAL A 562 4.00 28.46 -11.49
N PHE A 563 4.03 29.79 -11.47
CA PHE A 563 4.41 30.55 -10.28
C PHE A 563 3.17 30.95 -9.48
N LEU A 564 3.23 30.80 -8.16
CA LEU A 564 2.21 31.32 -7.26
C LEU A 564 2.37 32.85 -7.12
N ASP A 565 1.27 33.57 -7.24
CA ASP A 565 1.19 35.00 -6.94
C ASP A 565 0.42 35.18 -5.63
N TYR A 566 1.14 35.34 -4.51
CA TYR A 566 0.55 35.45 -3.18
C TYR A 566 -0.36 36.68 -3.01
N ASN A 567 -0.40 37.61 -3.95
CA ASN A 567 -1.34 38.74 -3.95
C ASN A 567 -2.68 38.39 -4.62
N LYS A 568 -2.68 37.39 -5.52
CA LYS A 568 -3.87 36.90 -6.25
C LYS A 568 -4.39 35.59 -5.73
N ASP A 569 -3.46 34.67 -5.38
CA ASP A 569 -3.80 33.28 -5.07
C ASP A 569 -4.25 33.07 -3.63
N LEU A 570 -4.04 34.06 -2.76
CA LEU A 570 -4.56 34.02 -1.40
C LEU A 570 -5.23 35.34 -0.96
N GLN A 571 -6.27 35.23 -0.17
CA GLN A 571 -6.95 36.34 0.45
C GLN A 571 -6.36 36.60 1.84
N ARG A 572 -6.10 37.90 2.14
CA ARG A 572 -5.58 38.32 3.44
C ARG A 572 -6.64 39.13 4.18
N SER A 573 -6.81 38.83 5.46
CA SER A 573 -7.69 39.56 6.37
C SER A 573 -7.14 39.51 7.79
N LYS A 574 -7.81 40.16 8.72
CA LYS A 574 -7.45 40.16 10.15
C LYS A 574 -8.65 39.79 11.01
N LEU A 575 -8.38 38.97 12.04
CA LEU A 575 -9.33 38.68 13.11
C LEU A 575 -8.72 39.17 14.43
N GLY A 576 -9.09 40.37 14.86
CA GLY A 576 -8.42 41.05 15.97
C GLY A 576 -6.95 41.34 15.63
N LYS A 577 -6.02 40.78 16.40
CA LYS A 577 -4.58 40.89 16.16
C LYS A 577 -4.02 39.76 15.27
N ALA A 578 -4.79 38.71 14.99
CA ALA A 578 -4.35 37.60 14.17
C ALA A 578 -4.49 37.90 12.68
N GLU A 579 -3.46 37.58 11.91
CA GLU A 579 -3.54 37.57 10.45
C GLU A 579 -4.23 36.30 9.98
N VAL A 580 -5.13 36.43 9.01
CA VAL A 580 -5.86 35.34 8.40
C VAL A 580 -5.51 35.25 6.93
N TYR A 581 -5.04 34.06 6.50
CA TYR A 581 -4.77 33.74 5.12
C TYR A 581 -5.76 32.67 4.66
N TYR A 582 -6.45 32.93 3.56
CA TYR A 582 -7.49 32.04 3.04
C TYR A 582 -7.26 31.70 1.58
N VAL A 583 -7.34 30.40 1.28
CA VAL A 583 -7.37 29.87 -0.07
C VAL A 583 -8.61 28.99 -0.20
N GLN A 584 -9.44 29.27 -1.20
CA GLN A 584 -10.64 28.48 -1.45
C GLN A 584 -10.25 27.09 -2.01
N ASN A 585 -10.75 26.02 -1.39
CA ASN A 585 -10.74 24.70 -2.00
C ASN A 585 -11.78 24.68 -3.15
N LYS A 586 -11.30 24.54 -4.39
CA LYS A 586 -12.13 24.50 -5.61
C LYS A 586 -12.46 23.08 -6.07
N GLU A 587 -11.90 22.07 -5.40
CA GLU A 587 -12.00 20.67 -5.84
C GLU A 587 -13.15 19.93 -5.15
N ASN A 588 -13.34 20.23 -3.87
CA ASN A 588 -14.34 19.55 -3.05
C ASN A 588 -14.74 20.40 -1.84
N GLN A 589 -15.51 19.82 -0.93
CA GLN A 589 -16.03 20.53 0.26
C GLN A 589 -15.16 20.33 1.52
N LEU A 590 -13.99 19.72 1.40
CA LEU A 590 -13.08 19.59 2.54
C LEU A 590 -12.39 20.93 2.81
N TYR A 591 -12.17 21.22 4.08
CA TYR A 591 -11.39 22.38 4.50
C TYR A 591 -10.36 22.00 5.55
N ARG A 592 -9.31 22.80 5.63
CA ARG A 592 -8.26 22.69 6.64
C ARG A 592 -8.09 24.03 7.32
N LEU A 593 -8.16 24.06 8.65
CA LEU A 593 -7.92 25.24 9.47
C LEU A 593 -6.63 25.06 10.26
N ASN A 594 -5.66 25.95 10.02
CA ASN A 594 -4.37 25.94 10.70
C ASN A 594 -4.23 27.18 11.58
N PHE A 595 -3.99 26.97 12.86
CA PHE A 595 -3.54 28.01 13.78
C PHE A 595 -2.02 27.87 13.95
N ARG A 596 -1.31 28.99 13.82
CA ARG A 596 0.14 29.06 14.04
C ARG A 596 0.46 30.01 15.19
N TYR A 597 1.10 29.49 16.20
CA TYR A 597 1.56 30.23 17.38
C TYR A 597 3.07 30.40 17.31
N LYS A 598 3.58 31.62 17.57
CA LYS A 598 5.02 31.93 17.62
C LYS A 598 5.63 31.46 18.94
N ILE A 599 5.59 30.18 19.20
CA ILE A 599 6.23 29.51 20.32
C ILE A 599 6.54 28.07 19.90
N GLY A 600 7.76 27.63 20.13
CA GLY A 600 8.22 26.31 19.73
C GLY A 600 9.24 25.73 20.71
N THR A 601 9.94 24.68 20.29
CA THR A 601 10.92 23.98 21.14
C THR A 601 12.14 24.84 21.51
N LEU A 602 12.49 25.85 20.70
CA LEU A 602 13.54 26.83 21.06
C LEU A 602 13.14 27.76 22.22
N ASN A 603 11.84 27.91 22.47
CA ASN A 603 11.35 28.69 23.62
C ASN A 603 11.27 27.80 24.88
N ASP A 604 10.82 26.57 24.73
CA ASP A 604 10.74 25.57 25.80
C ASP A 604 10.72 24.15 25.19
N LEU A 605 11.70 23.31 25.51
CA LEU A 605 11.80 21.92 25.06
C LEU A 605 10.57 21.08 25.45
N LYS A 606 9.86 21.43 26.50
CA LYS A 606 8.65 20.73 26.94
C LYS A 606 7.46 20.92 25.99
N MET A 607 7.53 21.91 25.08
CA MET A 607 6.46 22.15 24.11
C MET A 607 6.15 20.94 23.23
N GLY A 608 7.18 20.17 22.83
CA GLY A 608 6.99 18.95 22.07
C GLY A 608 6.19 17.88 22.83
N LEU A 609 6.51 17.69 24.12
CA LEU A 609 5.79 16.77 24.98
C LEU A 609 4.36 17.27 25.26
N ALA A 610 4.17 18.56 25.51
CA ALA A 610 2.87 19.17 25.73
C ALA A 610 1.95 18.99 24.50
N ALA A 611 2.48 19.18 23.29
CA ALA A 611 1.74 18.98 22.04
C ALA A 611 1.27 17.51 21.86
N GLN A 612 2.10 16.55 22.26
CA GLN A 612 1.73 15.14 22.24
C GLN A 612 0.70 14.78 23.32
N TYR A 613 0.80 15.42 24.49
CA TYR A 613 -0.05 15.11 25.64
C TYR A 613 -1.47 15.70 25.53
N ILE A 614 -1.66 16.78 24.77
CA ILE A 614 -2.95 17.51 24.69
C ILE A 614 -4.12 16.63 24.25
N GLN A 615 -3.86 15.61 23.43
CA GLN A 615 -4.89 14.65 22.98
C GLN A 615 -5.49 13.80 24.09
N PHE A 616 -4.83 13.72 25.24
CA PHE A 616 -5.30 12.99 26.42
C PHE A 616 -6.04 13.90 27.42
N LEU A 617 -6.10 15.19 27.14
CA LEU A 617 -6.75 16.16 28.01
C LEU A 617 -8.18 16.42 27.54
N GLY A 618 -9.08 16.57 28.52
CA GLY A 618 -10.41 17.10 28.31
C GLY A 618 -10.44 18.63 28.43
N THR A 619 -11.64 19.17 28.43
CA THR A 619 -11.95 20.54 28.80
C THR A 619 -12.74 20.56 30.10
N ASP A 620 -13.06 21.75 30.63
CA ASP A 620 -13.94 21.89 31.82
C ASP A 620 -15.33 21.26 31.61
N LYS A 621 -15.73 21.02 30.35
CA LYS A 621 -17.06 20.52 29.99
C LYS A 621 -17.10 19.13 29.40
N LYS A 622 -15.97 18.62 28.87
CA LYS A 622 -15.92 17.37 28.11
C LYS A 622 -14.65 16.59 28.40
N SER A 623 -14.77 15.29 28.57
CA SER A 623 -13.61 14.41 28.64
C SER A 623 -12.89 14.31 27.30
N ALA A 624 -11.64 13.87 27.30
CA ALA A 624 -10.88 13.59 26.08
C ALA A 624 -11.59 12.56 25.17
N GLU A 625 -12.26 11.57 25.77
CA GLU A 625 -13.06 10.57 25.06
C GLU A 625 -14.25 11.22 24.34
N GLN A 626 -15.02 12.07 25.03
CA GLN A 626 -16.16 12.78 24.44
C GLN A 626 -15.72 13.66 23.28
N ILE A 627 -14.62 14.42 23.45
CA ILE A 627 -14.04 15.26 22.39
C ILE A 627 -13.66 14.41 21.18
N SER A 628 -12.98 13.27 21.40
CA SER A 628 -12.56 12.37 20.34
C SER A 628 -13.74 11.80 19.53
N LYS A 629 -14.81 11.37 20.24
CA LYS A 629 -16.05 10.86 19.62
C LYS A 629 -16.74 11.94 18.79
N GLU A 630 -16.86 13.16 19.31
CA GLU A 630 -17.52 14.27 18.60
C GLU A 630 -16.78 14.68 17.34
N PHE A 631 -15.44 14.77 17.38
CA PHE A 631 -14.64 15.01 16.18
C PHE A 631 -14.82 13.87 15.17
N TYR A 632 -14.78 12.63 15.64
CA TYR A 632 -14.91 11.46 14.78
C TYR A 632 -16.27 11.39 14.10
N LYS A 633 -17.36 11.76 14.81
CA LYS A 633 -18.74 11.77 14.31
C LYS A 633 -18.92 12.69 13.09
N ILE A 634 -18.23 13.81 13.06
CA ILE A 634 -18.28 14.77 11.95
C ILE A 634 -17.13 14.57 10.95
N ALA A 635 -16.47 13.44 10.98
CA ALA A 635 -15.29 13.11 10.17
C ALA A 635 -14.18 14.16 10.25
N SER A 636 -14.04 14.83 11.39
CA SER A 636 -13.02 15.84 11.64
C SER A 636 -11.94 15.31 12.58
N SER A 637 -10.79 15.93 12.54
CA SER A 637 -9.68 15.64 13.46
C SER A 637 -8.96 16.92 13.81
N PHE A 638 -8.30 16.95 14.98
CA PHE A 638 -7.33 17.97 15.29
C PHE A 638 -5.97 17.35 15.59
N ARG A 639 -4.93 18.11 15.26
CA ARG A 639 -3.55 17.73 15.55
C ARG A 639 -2.82 18.95 16.10
N VAL A 640 -1.98 18.74 17.10
CA VAL A 640 -1.03 19.73 17.60
C VAL A 640 0.37 19.27 17.27
N HIS A 641 1.16 20.11 16.63
CA HIS A 641 2.54 19.85 16.27
C HIS A 641 3.40 21.05 16.63
N THR A 642 4.52 20.82 17.29
CA THR A 642 5.47 21.86 17.66
C THR A 642 6.77 21.66 16.87
N ALA A 643 7.20 22.71 16.19
CA ALA A 643 8.50 22.84 15.54
C ALA A 643 9.40 23.78 16.38
N ASP A 644 10.55 24.16 15.86
CA ASP A 644 11.55 24.97 16.57
C ASP A 644 10.99 26.31 17.05
N GLU A 645 10.38 27.08 16.16
CA GLU A 645 9.87 28.44 16.46
C GLU A 645 8.35 28.53 16.60
N TYR A 646 7.62 27.50 16.17
CA TYR A 646 6.17 27.56 16.03
C TYR A 646 5.48 26.30 16.55
N THR A 647 4.29 26.50 17.07
CA THR A 647 3.33 25.43 17.34
C THR A 647 2.12 25.60 16.42
N PHE A 648 1.71 24.51 15.81
CA PHE A 648 0.59 24.42 14.87
C PHE A 648 -0.54 23.63 15.50
N VAL A 649 -1.78 24.15 15.39
CA VAL A 649 -3.00 23.39 15.63
C VAL A 649 -3.74 23.31 14.31
N THR A 650 -3.87 22.10 13.78
CA THR A 650 -4.55 21.82 12.52
C THR A 650 -5.87 21.11 12.79
N ILE A 651 -6.94 21.59 12.19
CA ILE A 651 -8.28 20.98 12.19
C ILE A 651 -8.63 20.68 10.73
N GLU A 652 -9.05 19.45 10.47
CA GLU A 652 -9.46 18.98 9.14
C GLU A 652 -10.88 18.44 9.20
#